data_82a4ad9f4ce1ffc9019a6aea4bf1f885
#
_entry.id   82a4ad9f4ce1ffc9019a6aea4bf1f885
#
_cell.length_a   1.000
_cell.length_b   1.000
_cell.length_c   1.000
_cell.angle_alpha   90.00
_cell.angle_beta   90.00
_cell.angle_gamma   90.00
#
_symmetry.space_group_name_H-M   'P 1'
#
loop_
_entity.id
_entity.type
_entity.pdbx_description
1 polymer ?
#
loop_
_entity_poly.entity_id
_entity_poly.type
_entity_poly.pdbx_seq_one_letter_code
_entity_poly.pdbx_strand_id
1 'polypeptide(L)'
;MEKQKFYITTPIYYPSDKLHIGHTYCTVATDAMARYKRLTGCDVLFLTGTDEHGQKIEDKAKAAGKTPKEFLDNIVEGPQGILDLWKLMNISNDRFIRTTDDYHCQSIQKIFRKMYDKGDIYKGTYKGKYCKPCESFWTESQLVDGKCPDCGREVMDAEEEAYFFRLSKYADRVRHLLEDTDFLQPRSRVNEMVNNFIKPGLEDLCVSRTSFSWGIPVDFDPGHVVYVWVDALFNYTTALGFMNDRYHDYDKYWPADVHFVGKEIVRFHSIIWPAMLMSMEMPLPKQVYGHGWLLLDGGKMSKSKGNVVDPYVLAEKFGVDALRFFLLRTFPFGSDGNFSNELLIQTINMDLANDLGNLVSRTTAMVEKYFGGTLPTERENSDADCDLKTMASTLRDRYEAEMEHFQFQNALEQIFKTIQRANKYIDENAPWTLAKDPANRARLAAVMYNLLETVRICAVLLTPFIPDSAEKIFDQIGACPCCRTWEKANVWGSLRPDVTVHKGEALFPRIDAEKALAELNAIQEAQRKAALPALELEPYTQEQVDFDTFCKSDFRAVKIKNCEAVKKSDKLLKFTLDDGSGTDRTILSGIHHYYEPEQLIGKTAVAILNLPPRKMMGIPSCGMLISAVHKEKGEEKLHLLLLDDAIPAGAKLC
;
A
#
# COMPACT_ATOMS: atom_id res chain seq x y z
N MET A 1 -1.90 -39.22 -7.29
CA MET A 1 -0.90 -38.31 -7.85
C MET A 1 -0.54 -37.27 -6.78
N GLU A 2 0.72 -37.00 -6.62
CA GLU A 2 1.18 -35.93 -5.72
C GLU A 2 0.66 -34.59 -6.27
N LYS A 3 0.11 -33.74 -5.38
CA LYS A 3 -0.41 -32.44 -5.80
C LYS A 3 0.74 -31.55 -6.23
N GLN A 4 0.54 -30.75 -7.28
CA GLN A 4 1.50 -29.73 -7.66
C GLN A 4 1.64 -28.72 -6.52
N LYS A 5 2.87 -28.46 -6.07
CA LYS A 5 3.15 -27.43 -5.06
C LYS A 5 3.00 -26.02 -5.65
N PHE A 6 2.61 -25.07 -4.82
CA PHE A 6 2.59 -23.66 -5.17
C PHE A 6 2.94 -22.82 -3.93
N TYR A 7 4.05 -22.14 -3.96
CA TYR A 7 4.49 -21.26 -2.88
C TYR A 7 4.39 -19.81 -3.31
N ILE A 8 3.53 -19.05 -2.64
CA ILE A 8 3.26 -17.63 -2.90
C ILE A 8 3.46 -16.80 -1.64
N THR A 9 3.98 -15.58 -1.81
CA THR A 9 4.22 -14.67 -0.70
C THR A 9 3.77 -13.25 -0.98
N THR A 10 3.37 -12.53 0.06
CA THR A 10 3.41 -11.07 0.09
C THR A 10 4.83 -10.60 0.45
N PRO A 11 5.14 -9.28 0.38
CA PRO A 11 6.24 -8.75 1.18
C PRO A 11 5.89 -8.88 2.66
N ILE A 12 6.89 -8.92 3.52
CA ILE A 12 6.67 -8.68 4.94
C ILE A 12 6.52 -7.19 5.20
N TYR A 13 5.50 -6.80 5.96
CA TYR A 13 5.12 -5.40 6.14
C TYR A 13 5.89 -4.75 7.29
N TYR A 14 6.35 -3.51 7.09
CA TYR A 14 7.07 -2.77 8.12
C TYR A 14 6.09 -2.13 9.12
N PRO A 15 5.97 -2.67 10.36
CA PRO A 15 4.93 -2.30 11.30
C PRO A 15 5.28 -1.03 12.09
N SER A 16 5.71 0.01 11.39
CA SER A 16 5.96 1.31 12.03
C SER A 16 4.67 2.04 12.38
N ASP A 17 3.53 1.55 11.88
CA ASP A 17 2.19 2.08 12.12
C ASP A 17 1.12 1.10 11.57
N LYS A 18 -0.20 1.36 11.82
CA LYS A 18 -1.29 0.55 11.26
C LYS A 18 -1.19 0.46 9.73
N LEU A 19 -1.55 -0.69 9.18
CA LEU A 19 -1.58 -0.88 7.73
C LEU A 19 -2.76 -0.11 7.11
N HIS A 20 -2.64 0.22 5.83
CA HIS A 20 -3.66 0.93 5.05
C HIS A 20 -4.09 0.12 3.82
N ILE A 21 -5.07 0.62 3.09
CA ILE A 21 -5.67 -0.06 1.93
C ILE A 21 -4.63 -0.53 0.88
N GLY A 22 -3.50 0.16 0.72
CA GLY A 22 -2.43 -0.27 -0.20
C GLY A 22 -1.77 -1.58 0.21
N HIS A 23 -1.57 -1.83 1.51
CA HIS A 23 -1.08 -3.12 2.02
C HIS A 23 -2.15 -4.21 1.85
N THR A 24 -3.41 -3.85 2.13
CA THR A 24 -4.57 -4.75 1.94
C THR A 24 -4.71 -5.17 0.48
N TYR A 25 -4.46 -4.28 -0.47
CA TYR A 25 -4.49 -4.57 -1.90
C TYR A 25 -3.53 -5.71 -2.29
N CYS A 26 -2.26 -5.60 -1.89
CA CYS A 26 -1.26 -6.64 -2.12
C CYS A 26 -1.67 -7.98 -1.50
N THR A 27 -2.10 -7.95 -0.22
CA THR A 27 -2.45 -9.17 0.52
C THR A 27 -3.69 -9.84 -0.03
N VAL A 28 -4.72 -9.08 -0.40
CA VAL A 28 -5.94 -9.62 -1.03
C VAL A 28 -5.66 -10.21 -2.40
N ALA A 29 -4.78 -9.60 -3.20
CA ALA A 29 -4.37 -10.16 -4.50
C ALA A 29 -3.61 -11.48 -4.32
N THR A 30 -2.72 -11.54 -3.34
CA THR A 30 -2.00 -12.78 -3.00
C THR A 30 -2.94 -13.86 -2.51
N ASP A 31 -3.90 -13.51 -1.65
CA ASP A 31 -4.92 -14.44 -1.14
C ASP A 31 -5.83 -14.96 -2.25
N ALA A 32 -6.27 -14.09 -3.16
CA ALA A 32 -7.08 -14.51 -4.31
C ALA A 32 -6.33 -15.53 -5.20
N MET A 33 -5.04 -15.29 -5.43
CA MET A 33 -4.20 -16.23 -6.18
C MET A 33 -3.99 -17.54 -5.42
N ALA A 34 -3.74 -17.49 -4.12
CA ALA A 34 -3.61 -18.69 -3.28
C ALA A 34 -4.90 -19.53 -3.28
N ARG A 35 -6.06 -18.87 -3.13
CA ARG A 35 -7.38 -19.54 -3.21
C ARG A 35 -7.64 -20.14 -4.59
N TYR A 36 -7.31 -19.42 -5.65
CA TYR A 36 -7.41 -19.93 -7.01
C TYR A 36 -6.55 -21.20 -7.21
N LYS A 37 -5.29 -21.18 -6.79
CA LYS A 37 -4.41 -22.37 -6.90
C LYS A 37 -4.88 -23.53 -6.02
N ARG A 38 -5.46 -23.27 -4.84
CA ARG A 38 -6.11 -24.33 -4.04
C ARG A 38 -7.34 -24.89 -4.74
N LEU A 39 -8.16 -24.04 -5.35
CA LEU A 39 -9.34 -24.44 -6.12
C LEU A 39 -8.95 -25.33 -7.32
N THR A 40 -7.84 -25.04 -7.99
CA THR A 40 -7.29 -25.86 -9.08
C THR A 40 -6.58 -27.14 -8.61
N GLY A 41 -6.54 -27.38 -7.30
CA GLY A 41 -6.03 -28.62 -6.70
C GLY A 41 -4.55 -28.60 -6.30
N CYS A 42 -3.86 -27.45 -6.37
CA CYS A 42 -2.49 -27.32 -5.90
C CYS A 42 -2.38 -27.46 -4.37
N ASP A 43 -1.22 -27.92 -3.91
CA ASP A 43 -0.79 -27.85 -2.51
C ASP A 43 -0.11 -26.50 -2.30
N VAL A 44 -0.85 -25.55 -1.74
CA VAL A 44 -0.44 -24.13 -1.64
C VAL A 44 0.10 -23.82 -0.27
N LEU A 45 1.24 -23.13 -0.23
CA LEU A 45 1.73 -22.44 0.95
C LEU A 45 1.71 -20.93 0.68
N PHE A 46 0.95 -20.19 1.49
CA PHE A 46 0.86 -18.73 1.45
C PHE A 46 1.53 -18.13 2.69
N LEU A 47 2.62 -17.40 2.48
CA LEU A 47 3.38 -16.71 3.52
C LEU A 47 3.15 -15.20 3.48
N THR A 48 2.90 -14.62 4.63
CA THR A 48 2.96 -13.18 4.91
C THR A 48 3.66 -12.94 6.24
N GLY A 49 3.90 -11.68 6.62
CA GLY A 49 4.56 -11.39 7.89
C GLY A 49 4.88 -9.93 8.10
N THR A 50 5.76 -9.68 9.10
CA THR A 50 6.21 -8.34 9.47
C THR A 50 7.73 -8.24 9.52
N ASP A 51 8.25 -7.13 9.00
CA ASP A 51 9.65 -6.70 9.09
C ASP A 51 9.79 -5.76 10.29
N GLU A 52 10.40 -6.24 11.38
CA GLU A 52 10.27 -5.64 12.71
C GLU A 52 11.52 -4.94 13.23
N HIS A 53 12.64 -5.03 12.53
CA HIS A 53 13.90 -4.42 12.96
C HIS A 53 14.14 -3.04 12.31
N GLY A 54 15.12 -2.30 12.84
CA GLY A 54 15.57 -1.04 12.27
C GLY A 54 15.35 0.18 13.14
N GLN A 55 16.09 1.25 12.81
CA GLN A 55 16.15 2.49 13.58
C GLN A 55 14.78 3.17 13.74
N LYS A 56 13.95 3.13 12.70
CA LYS A 56 12.63 3.80 12.73
C LYS A 56 11.68 3.18 13.77
N ILE A 57 11.75 1.86 13.99
CA ILE A 57 10.99 1.17 15.04
C ILE A 57 11.53 1.58 16.41
N GLU A 58 12.86 1.55 16.60
CA GLU A 58 13.52 1.96 17.85
C GLU A 58 13.12 3.40 18.23
N ASP A 59 13.19 4.35 17.30
CA ASP A 59 12.80 5.73 17.50
C ASP A 59 11.32 5.88 17.90
N LYS A 60 10.43 5.18 17.20
CA LYS A 60 8.98 5.24 17.50
C LYS A 60 8.62 4.62 18.83
N ALA A 61 9.24 3.50 19.16
CA ALA A 61 9.07 2.85 20.45
C ALA A 61 9.53 3.76 21.59
N LYS A 62 10.72 4.38 21.44
CA LYS A 62 11.24 5.38 22.38
C LYS A 62 10.32 6.58 22.53
N ALA A 63 9.79 7.12 21.43
CA ALA A 63 8.84 8.22 21.46
C ALA A 63 7.52 7.85 22.16
N ALA A 64 7.12 6.56 22.09
CA ALA A 64 5.95 6.03 22.78
C ALA A 64 6.21 5.59 24.24
N GLY A 65 7.46 5.73 24.74
CA GLY A 65 7.85 5.29 26.08
C GLY A 65 7.78 3.76 26.26
N LYS A 66 7.99 2.98 25.18
CA LYS A 66 7.91 1.51 25.17
C LYS A 66 9.22 0.92 24.68
N THR A 67 9.44 -0.37 25.01
CA THR A 67 10.45 -1.16 24.32
C THR A 67 10.02 -1.42 22.87
N PRO A 68 10.95 -1.63 21.93
CA PRO A 68 10.60 -1.98 20.55
C PRO A 68 9.67 -3.20 20.46
N LYS A 69 9.91 -4.24 21.26
CA LYS A 69 9.07 -5.45 21.28
C LYS A 69 7.63 -5.14 21.71
N GLU A 70 7.44 -4.40 22.80
CA GLU A 70 6.09 -4.02 23.29
C GLU A 70 5.36 -3.13 22.28
N PHE A 71 6.10 -2.23 21.62
CA PHE A 71 5.55 -1.37 20.57
C PHE A 71 5.04 -2.21 19.38
N LEU A 72 5.83 -3.18 18.94
CA LEU A 72 5.52 -4.08 17.83
C LEU A 72 4.37 -5.03 18.17
N ASP A 73 4.39 -5.66 19.35
CA ASP A 73 3.32 -6.56 19.78
C ASP A 73 1.96 -5.86 19.78
N ASN A 74 1.94 -4.58 20.19
CA ASN A 74 0.71 -3.79 20.13
C ASN A 74 0.21 -3.52 18.70
N ILE A 75 1.11 -3.35 17.72
CA ILE A 75 0.73 -3.10 16.32
C ILE A 75 0.37 -4.41 15.60
N VAL A 76 1.08 -5.49 15.88
CA VAL A 76 0.91 -6.77 15.18
C VAL A 76 -0.26 -7.55 15.77
N GLU A 77 -0.28 -7.73 17.09
CA GLU A 77 -1.19 -8.61 17.82
C GLU A 77 -2.27 -7.86 18.63
N GLY A 78 -2.09 -6.55 18.83
CA GLY A 78 -3.04 -5.72 19.56
C GLY A 78 -4.38 -5.54 18.83
N PRO A 79 -5.40 -4.97 19.51
CA PRO A 79 -6.71 -4.72 18.93
C PRO A 79 -6.63 -3.89 17.65
N GLN A 80 -7.30 -4.35 16.59
CA GLN A 80 -7.20 -3.79 15.23
C GLN A 80 -5.74 -3.75 14.72
N GLY A 81 -4.92 -4.70 15.16
CA GLY A 81 -3.57 -4.92 14.67
C GLY A 81 -3.54 -5.61 13.31
N ILE A 82 -2.33 -6.00 12.89
CA ILE A 82 -2.14 -6.62 11.56
C ILE A 82 -2.83 -7.98 11.48
N LEU A 83 -2.73 -8.81 12.52
CA LEU A 83 -3.38 -10.13 12.55
C LEU A 83 -4.90 -10.01 12.54
N ASP A 84 -5.46 -9.06 13.29
CA ASP A 84 -6.89 -8.79 13.27
C ASP A 84 -7.35 -8.30 11.89
N LEU A 85 -6.55 -7.47 11.22
CA LEU A 85 -6.84 -7.01 9.85
C LEU A 85 -6.89 -8.17 8.87
N TRP A 86 -5.91 -9.09 8.92
CA TRP A 86 -5.91 -10.25 8.03
C TRP A 86 -7.07 -11.19 8.30
N LYS A 87 -7.43 -11.37 9.58
CA LYS A 87 -8.62 -12.13 9.94
C LYS A 87 -9.90 -11.45 9.45
N LEU A 88 -10.06 -10.13 9.65
CA LEU A 88 -11.19 -9.37 9.14
C LEU A 88 -11.31 -9.52 7.61
N MET A 89 -10.21 -9.37 6.88
CA MET A 89 -10.18 -9.43 5.42
C MET A 89 -10.28 -10.87 4.87
N ASN A 90 -10.51 -11.87 5.72
CA ASN A 90 -10.61 -13.29 5.36
C ASN A 90 -9.37 -13.76 4.56
N ILE A 91 -8.17 -13.38 5.02
CA ILE A 91 -6.90 -13.80 4.40
C ILE A 91 -6.57 -15.22 4.85
N SER A 92 -6.27 -16.08 3.89
CA SER A 92 -6.07 -17.52 4.07
C SER A 92 -4.59 -17.91 4.11
N ASN A 93 -3.73 -17.07 4.68
CA ASN A 93 -2.31 -17.37 4.80
C ASN A 93 -2.08 -18.59 5.71
N ASP A 94 -1.14 -19.46 5.28
CA ASP A 94 -0.76 -20.65 6.04
C ASP A 94 0.29 -20.32 7.10
N ARG A 95 1.09 -19.27 6.86
CA ARG A 95 2.13 -18.80 7.80
C ARG A 95 2.16 -17.30 7.89
N PHE A 96 2.49 -16.86 9.09
CA PHE A 96 2.82 -15.48 9.40
C PHE A 96 4.19 -15.48 10.11
N ILE A 97 5.18 -14.79 9.54
CA ILE A 97 6.52 -14.65 10.10
C ILE A 97 6.69 -13.27 10.70
N ARG A 98 7.33 -13.22 11.87
CA ARG A 98 7.88 -12.00 12.47
C ARG A 98 9.40 -12.07 12.37
N THR A 99 10.08 -11.04 11.88
CA THR A 99 11.56 -11.09 11.81
C THR A 99 12.20 -11.10 13.20
N THR A 100 11.42 -10.80 14.25
CA THR A 100 11.81 -10.95 15.67
C THR A 100 11.66 -12.38 16.20
N ASP A 101 11.15 -13.33 15.43
CA ASP A 101 11.08 -14.75 15.85
C ASP A 101 12.48 -15.32 16.04
N ASP A 102 12.73 -15.99 17.15
CA ASP A 102 14.04 -16.53 17.52
C ASP A 102 14.65 -17.44 16.44
N TYR A 103 13.82 -18.31 15.83
CA TYR A 103 14.29 -19.22 14.78
C TYR A 103 14.77 -18.45 13.53
N HIS A 104 14.13 -17.33 13.22
CA HIS A 104 14.51 -16.47 12.12
C HIS A 104 15.84 -15.76 12.45
N CYS A 105 15.92 -15.12 13.60
CA CYS A 105 17.15 -14.44 14.05
C CYS A 105 18.37 -15.36 14.02
N GLN A 106 18.24 -16.59 14.54
CA GLN A 106 19.32 -17.60 14.51
C GLN A 106 19.69 -18.03 13.11
N SER A 107 18.70 -18.15 12.21
CA SER A 107 18.95 -18.47 10.80
C SER A 107 19.72 -17.36 10.12
N ILE A 108 19.33 -16.10 10.33
CA ILE A 108 19.99 -14.92 9.74
C ILE A 108 21.46 -14.83 10.18
N GLN A 109 21.76 -15.08 11.45
CA GLN A 109 23.14 -15.12 11.94
C GLN A 109 23.97 -16.17 11.21
N LYS A 110 23.45 -17.39 11.01
CA LYS A 110 24.12 -18.47 10.27
C LYS A 110 24.31 -18.11 8.78
N ILE A 111 23.29 -17.49 8.17
CA ILE A 111 23.32 -17.05 6.77
C ILE A 111 24.39 -15.97 6.58
N PHE A 112 24.39 -14.95 7.44
CA PHE A 112 25.36 -13.86 7.39
C PHE A 112 26.81 -14.38 7.55
N ARG A 113 27.04 -15.24 8.53
CA ARG A 113 28.33 -15.90 8.74
C ARG A 113 28.76 -16.70 7.50
N LYS A 114 27.86 -17.50 6.90
CA LYS A 114 28.19 -18.30 5.72
C LYS A 114 28.59 -17.42 4.52
N MET A 115 27.89 -16.31 4.30
CA MET A 115 28.28 -15.35 3.25
C MET A 115 29.61 -14.65 3.57
N TYR A 116 29.89 -14.38 4.85
CA TYR A 116 31.16 -13.81 5.30
C TYR A 116 32.32 -14.81 5.10
N ASP A 117 32.19 -16.05 5.55
CA ASP A 117 33.20 -17.09 5.41
C ASP A 117 33.53 -17.40 3.94
N LYS A 118 32.54 -17.24 3.05
CA LYS A 118 32.69 -17.35 1.60
C LYS A 118 33.43 -16.13 0.98
N GLY A 119 33.59 -15.05 1.70
CA GLY A 119 34.18 -13.80 1.25
C GLY A 119 33.27 -12.95 0.39
N ASP A 120 31.96 -13.24 0.35
CA ASP A 120 30.94 -12.43 -0.30
C ASP A 120 30.46 -11.27 0.59
N ILE A 121 30.73 -11.35 1.90
CA ILE A 121 30.63 -10.23 2.84
C ILE A 121 32.03 -9.88 3.32
N TYR A 122 32.34 -8.59 3.40
CA TYR A 122 33.63 -8.09 3.90
C TYR A 122 33.44 -6.82 4.73
N LYS A 123 34.38 -6.53 5.62
CA LYS A 123 34.38 -5.35 6.48
C LYS A 123 35.03 -4.17 5.79
N GLY A 124 34.41 -2.99 5.87
CA GLY A 124 34.89 -1.75 5.27
C GLY A 124 34.34 -0.53 6.01
N THR A 125 34.65 0.65 5.49
CA THR A 125 34.09 1.94 6.00
C THR A 125 33.12 2.49 4.99
N TYR A 126 31.91 2.76 5.41
CA TYR A 126 30.91 3.42 4.59
C TYR A 126 31.01 4.94 4.74
N LYS A 127 31.00 5.62 3.59
CA LYS A 127 30.84 7.09 3.50
C LYS A 127 29.80 7.37 2.44
N GLY A 128 28.69 7.99 2.81
CA GLY A 128 27.63 8.29 1.84
C GLY A 128 26.43 8.98 2.43
N LYS A 129 25.39 9.11 1.61
CA LYS A 129 24.14 9.79 1.96
C LYS A 129 23.10 8.76 2.42
N TYR A 130 22.65 8.89 3.65
CA TYR A 130 21.66 7.98 4.25
C TYR A 130 20.28 8.62 4.32
N CYS A 131 19.29 7.91 3.79
CA CYS A 131 17.89 8.25 3.96
C CYS A 131 17.30 7.45 5.11
N LYS A 132 17.14 8.07 6.28
CA LYS A 132 16.57 7.43 7.47
C LYS A 132 15.16 6.88 7.27
N PRO A 133 14.22 7.56 6.54
CA PRO A 133 12.88 7.04 6.32
C PRO A 133 12.78 5.81 5.42
N CYS A 134 13.71 5.66 4.48
CA CYS A 134 13.77 4.50 3.56
C CYS A 134 14.77 3.46 4.02
N GLU A 135 15.56 3.78 5.07
CA GLU A 135 16.68 2.95 5.54
C GLU A 135 17.61 2.55 4.39
N SER A 136 17.86 3.49 3.47
CA SER A 136 18.63 3.25 2.26
C SER A 136 19.80 4.22 2.15
N PHE A 137 20.93 3.70 1.69
CA PHE A 137 22.08 4.50 1.32
C PHE A 137 22.08 4.83 -0.16
N TRP A 138 22.63 5.99 -0.44
CA TRP A 138 22.74 6.53 -1.77
C TRP A 138 24.13 7.14 -1.96
N THR A 139 24.69 6.96 -3.14
CA THR A 139 25.83 7.79 -3.56
C THR A 139 25.31 9.17 -3.97
N GLU A 140 26.17 10.17 -3.98
CA GLU A 140 25.77 11.52 -4.44
C GLU A 140 25.20 11.52 -5.85
N SER A 141 25.73 10.66 -6.72
CA SER A 141 25.27 10.51 -8.11
C SER A 141 23.86 9.89 -8.25
N GLN A 142 23.39 9.21 -7.23
CA GLN A 142 22.06 8.56 -7.22
C GLN A 142 20.97 9.47 -6.64
N LEU A 143 21.34 10.59 -6.03
CA LEU A 143 20.38 11.53 -5.48
C LEU A 143 19.65 12.29 -6.61
N VAL A 144 18.37 12.57 -6.39
CA VAL A 144 17.58 13.44 -7.26
C VAL A 144 17.43 14.79 -6.54
N ASP A 145 17.99 15.85 -7.12
CA ASP A 145 18.02 17.19 -6.52
C ASP A 145 18.58 17.19 -5.07
N GLY A 146 19.61 16.38 -4.81
CA GLY A 146 20.23 16.24 -3.49
C GLY A 146 19.39 15.45 -2.47
N LYS A 147 18.30 14.81 -2.90
CA LYS A 147 17.34 14.08 -2.05
C LYS A 147 17.27 12.61 -2.40
N CYS A 148 16.70 11.83 -1.49
CA CYS A 148 16.46 10.41 -1.68
C CYS A 148 15.60 10.15 -2.92
N PRO A 149 16.05 9.36 -3.89
CA PRO A 149 15.30 9.08 -5.13
C PRO A 149 14.00 8.29 -4.87
N ASP A 150 13.94 7.50 -3.79
CA ASP A 150 12.75 6.68 -3.49
C ASP A 150 11.62 7.49 -2.83
N CYS A 151 11.95 8.44 -1.96
CA CYS A 151 10.93 9.14 -1.17
C CYS A 151 10.98 10.67 -1.25
N GLY A 152 11.98 11.24 -1.94
CA GLY A 152 12.15 12.70 -2.10
C GLY A 152 12.53 13.47 -0.84
N ARG A 153 12.91 12.79 0.26
CA ARG A 153 13.29 13.42 1.54
C ARG A 153 14.77 13.71 1.59
N GLU A 154 15.13 14.64 2.49
CA GLU A 154 16.52 14.98 2.82
C GLU A 154 17.30 13.71 3.24
N VAL A 155 18.57 13.66 2.84
CA VAL A 155 19.53 12.63 3.23
C VAL A 155 20.61 13.26 4.10
N MET A 156 21.21 12.47 4.99
CA MET A 156 22.29 12.92 5.87
C MET A 156 23.61 12.24 5.50
N ASP A 157 24.72 12.92 5.73
CA ASP A 157 26.04 12.29 5.64
C ASP A 157 26.17 11.23 6.74
N ALA A 158 26.64 10.05 6.35
CA ALA A 158 26.92 8.97 7.27
C ALA A 158 28.30 8.38 6.97
N GLU A 159 29.09 8.22 8.01
CA GLU A 159 30.39 7.55 7.99
C GLU A 159 30.42 6.57 9.16
N GLU A 160 30.46 5.25 8.83
CA GLU A 160 30.54 4.21 9.86
C GLU A 160 31.31 3.00 9.35
N GLU A 161 31.91 2.25 10.27
CA GLU A 161 32.44 0.92 9.97
C GLU A 161 31.25 -0.02 9.73
N ALA A 162 31.28 -0.77 8.64
CA ALA A 162 30.19 -1.64 8.25
C ALA A 162 30.67 -2.87 7.48
N TYR A 163 29.81 -3.87 7.38
CA TYR A 163 29.97 -4.99 6.48
C TYR A 163 29.30 -4.72 5.14
N PHE A 164 29.92 -5.17 4.06
CA PHE A 164 29.46 -4.99 2.68
C PHE A 164 29.27 -6.34 2.01
N PHE A 165 28.13 -6.52 1.34
CA PHE A 165 27.89 -7.63 0.44
C PHE A 165 28.37 -7.28 -0.97
N ARG A 166 29.18 -8.16 -1.59
CA ARG A 166 29.73 -7.98 -2.95
C ARG A 166 28.64 -8.11 -4.02
N LEU A 167 27.68 -7.19 -4.00
CA LEU A 167 26.57 -7.16 -4.98
C LEU A 167 27.11 -7.00 -6.41
N SER A 168 28.15 -6.21 -6.60
CA SER A 168 28.84 -6.00 -7.89
C SER A 168 29.31 -7.31 -8.54
N LYS A 169 29.74 -8.30 -7.75
CA LYS A 169 30.16 -9.64 -8.22
C LYS A 169 29.06 -10.37 -8.99
N TYR A 170 27.82 -10.09 -8.68
CA TYR A 170 26.63 -10.77 -9.23
C TYR A 170 25.93 -9.98 -10.34
N ALA A 171 26.43 -8.80 -10.69
CA ALA A 171 25.78 -7.85 -11.61
C ALA A 171 25.42 -8.48 -12.98
N ASP A 172 26.36 -9.18 -13.63
CA ASP A 172 26.09 -9.81 -14.93
C ASP A 172 25.04 -10.92 -14.84
N ARG A 173 25.09 -11.74 -13.77
CA ARG A 173 24.12 -12.82 -13.57
C ARG A 173 22.72 -12.28 -13.31
N VAL A 174 22.60 -11.21 -12.51
CA VAL A 174 21.33 -10.52 -12.24
C VAL A 174 20.82 -9.87 -13.52
N ARG A 175 21.69 -9.24 -14.30
CA ARG A 175 21.32 -8.67 -15.59
C ARG A 175 20.71 -9.71 -16.53
N HIS A 176 21.38 -10.86 -16.73
CA HIS A 176 20.85 -11.96 -17.55
C HIS A 176 19.52 -12.49 -17.02
N LEU A 177 19.38 -12.63 -15.70
CA LEU A 177 18.12 -13.04 -15.08
C LEU A 177 16.97 -12.09 -15.44
N LEU A 178 17.23 -10.78 -15.42
CA LEU A 178 16.19 -9.76 -15.70
C LEU A 178 15.88 -9.62 -17.20
N GLU A 179 16.91 -9.64 -18.06
CA GLU A 179 16.76 -9.38 -19.50
C GLU A 179 16.28 -10.61 -20.27
N ASP A 180 16.78 -11.81 -19.91
CA ASP A 180 16.64 -13.03 -20.71
C ASP A 180 15.55 -14.00 -20.20
N THR A 181 14.91 -13.69 -19.06
CA THR A 181 13.87 -14.55 -18.48
C THR A 181 12.61 -13.77 -18.10
N ASP A 182 11.56 -14.50 -17.71
CA ASP A 182 10.31 -13.93 -17.18
C ASP A 182 10.33 -13.79 -15.65
N PHE A 183 11.51 -13.78 -15.04
CA PHE A 183 11.68 -13.68 -13.59
C PHE A 183 11.01 -12.45 -13.00
N LEU A 184 11.14 -11.28 -13.64
CA LEU A 184 10.51 -10.03 -13.19
C LEU A 184 9.35 -9.63 -14.12
N GLN A 185 8.16 -9.45 -13.54
CA GLN A 185 6.98 -8.97 -14.24
C GLN A 185 6.33 -7.81 -13.47
N PRO A 186 5.57 -6.91 -14.13
CA PRO A 186 5.44 -6.78 -15.58
C PRO A 186 6.75 -6.28 -16.23
N ARG A 187 6.88 -6.44 -17.54
CA ARG A 187 8.11 -6.11 -18.31
C ARG A 187 8.57 -4.64 -18.14
N SER A 188 7.65 -3.73 -17.84
CA SER A 188 7.98 -2.33 -17.51
C SER A 188 8.94 -2.21 -16.31
N ARG A 189 8.85 -3.12 -15.33
CA ARG A 189 9.74 -3.16 -14.16
C ARG A 189 11.15 -3.61 -14.52
N VAL A 190 11.28 -4.52 -15.50
CA VAL A 190 12.61 -4.89 -16.02
C VAL A 190 13.32 -3.68 -16.59
N ASN A 191 12.64 -2.92 -17.46
CA ASN A 191 13.20 -1.72 -18.06
C ASN A 191 13.64 -0.68 -17.00
N GLU A 192 12.81 -0.51 -15.95
CA GLU A 192 13.11 0.37 -14.83
C GLU A 192 14.38 -0.09 -14.08
N MET A 193 14.47 -1.37 -13.71
CA MET A 193 15.60 -1.92 -12.97
C MET A 193 16.88 -1.89 -13.79
N VAL A 194 16.81 -2.27 -15.05
CA VAL A 194 17.99 -2.29 -15.96
C VAL A 194 18.51 -0.88 -16.19
N ASN A 195 17.65 0.08 -16.50
CA ASN A 195 18.07 1.44 -16.82
C ASN A 195 18.60 2.20 -15.60
N ASN A 196 17.93 2.05 -14.44
CA ASN A 196 18.23 2.86 -13.27
C ASN A 196 19.33 2.26 -12.38
N PHE A 197 19.55 0.94 -12.42
CA PHE A 197 20.46 0.27 -11.48
C PHE A 197 21.52 -0.59 -12.17
N ILE A 198 21.16 -1.39 -13.19
CA ILE A 198 22.12 -2.31 -13.80
C ILE A 198 23.10 -1.57 -14.74
N LYS A 199 22.59 -0.70 -15.62
CA LYS A 199 23.43 0.05 -16.58
C LYS A 199 24.40 1.01 -15.92
N PRO A 200 24.03 1.75 -14.85
CA PRO A 200 24.98 2.58 -14.11
C PRO A 200 26.07 1.78 -13.40
N GLY A 201 25.86 0.48 -13.17
CA GLY A 201 26.71 -0.42 -12.40
C GLY A 201 26.19 -0.65 -11.00
N LEU A 202 26.24 -1.90 -10.54
CA LEU A 202 25.89 -2.25 -9.15
C LEU A 202 27.11 -2.05 -8.25
N GLU A 203 26.92 -1.27 -7.21
CA GLU A 203 27.89 -1.10 -6.13
C GLU A 203 27.65 -2.13 -5.02
N ASP A 204 28.69 -2.43 -4.23
CA ASP A 204 28.57 -3.33 -3.09
C ASP A 204 27.64 -2.74 -2.03
N LEU A 205 26.78 -3.59 -1.48
CA LEU A 205 25.72 -3.19 -0.57
C LEU A 205 26.19 -3.23 0.89
N CYS A 206 26.02 -2.14 1.62
CA CYS A 206 26.21 -2.12 3.07
C CYS A 206 25.15 -3.01 3.75
N VAL A 207 25.59 -4.00 4.53
CA VAL A 207 24.73 -5.03 5.14
C VAL A 207 24.83 -5.12 6.67
N SER A 208 25.42 -4.14 7.31
CA SER A 208 25.38 -3.99 8.77
C SER A 208 25.31 -2.53 9.21
N ARG A 209 25.01 -2.33 10.49
CA ARG A 209 24.89 -1.03 11.15
C ARG A 209 25.51 -1.06 12.54
N THR A 210 26.00 0.12 12.96
CA THR A 210 26.43 0.37 14.34
C THR A 210 25.66 1.52 14.98
N SER A 211 24.88 2.28 14.20
CA SER A 211 24.19 3.50 14.63
C SER A 211 22.90 3.27 15.45
N PHE A 212 22.41 2.04 15.50
CA PHE A 212 21.26 1.64 16.34
C PHE A 212 21.42 0.20 16.81
N SER A 213 20.62 -0.21 17.82
CA SER A 213 20.76 -1.51 18.48
C SER A 213 19.60 -2.49 18.22
N TRP A 214 18.46 -1.99 17.73
CA TRP A 214 17.30 -2.82 17.44
C TRP A 214 17.43 -3.54 16.10
N GLY A 215 18.07 -4.72 16.13
CA GLY A 215 18.36 -5.57 14.99
C GLY A 215 18.99 -6.88 15.41
N ILE A 216 19.26 -7.77 14.48
CA ILE A 216 19.91 -9.06 14.72
C ILE A 216 21.41 -8.83 14.86
N PRO A 217 22.05 -9.15 16.02
CA PRO A 217 23.48 -8.96 16.18
C PRO A 217 24.28 -9.85 15.23
N VAL A 218 25.35 -9.33 14.66
CA VAL A 218 26.35 -10.14 13.97
C VAL A 218 27.07 -10.99 15.04
N ASP A 219 26.93 -12.31 14.96
CA ASP A 219 27.34 -13.22 16.02
C ASP A 219 28.85 -13.24 16.31
N PHE A 220 29.70 -12.91 15.33
CA PHE A 220 31.15 -12.80 15.48
C PHE A 220 31.65 -11.35 15.67
N ASP A 221 30.76 -10.35 15.58
CA ASP A 221 31.07 -8.93 15.81
C ASP A 221 29.83 -8.22 16.41
N PRO A 222 29.52 -8.43 17.71
CA PRO A 222 28.27 -7.97 18.32
C PRO A 222 28.08 -6.45 18.38
N GLY A 223 29.10 -5.66 18.00
CA GLY A 223 28.98 -4.22 17.83
C GLY A 223 28.19 -3.82 16.58
N HIS A 224 27.91 -4.77 15.69
CA HIS A 224 27.14 -4.58 14.47
C HIS A 224 25.81 -5.33 14.54
N VAL A 225 24.75 -4.72 14.02
CA VAL A 225 23.48 -5.41 13.72
C VAL A 225 23.37 -5.65 12.22
N VAL A 226 22.76 -6.76 11.85
CA VAL A 226 22.50 -7.10 10.44
C VAL A 226 21.55 -6.06 9.83
N TYR A 227 21.87 -5.62 8.62
CA TYR A 227 21.05 -4.67 7.89
C TYR A 227 19.70 -5.27 7.49
N VAL A 228 18.66 -4.48 7.63
CA VAL A 228 17.26 -4.90 7.51
C VAL A 228 16.94 -5.72 6.26
N TRP A 229 17.54 -5.44 5.11
CA TRP A 229 17.24 -6.17 3.88
C TRP A 229 17.84 -7.59 3.81
N VAL A 230 18.96 -7.87 4.50
CA VAL A 230 19.42 -9.26 4.66
C VAL A 230 18.45 -10.01 5.55
N ASP A 231 18.07 -9.40 6.65
CA ASP A 231 17.07 -9.89 7.57
C ASP A 231 15.73 -10.13 6.85
N ALA A 232 15.15 -9.08 6.27
CA ALA A 232 13.85 -9.12 5.64
C ALA A 232 13.75 -10.12 4.47
N LEU A 233 14.75 -10.21 3.56
CA LEU A 233 14.61 -11.02 2.36
C LEU A 233 14.71 -12.53 2.63
N PHE A 234 15.50 -12.96 3.61
CA PHE A 234 15.59 -14.38 3.92
C PHE A 234 14.38 -14.92 4.69
N ASN A 235 13.39 -14.08 5.07
CA ASN A 235 12.14 -14.56 5.66
C ASN A 235 11.48 -15.65 4.81
N TYR A 236 11.54 -15.50 3.49
CA TYR A 236 10.91 -16.42 2.52
C TYR A 236 11.44 -17.86 2.60
N THR A 237 12.65 -18.03 3.09
CA THR A 237 13.27 -19.35 3.25
C THR A 237 13.31 -19.82 4.70
N THR A 238 13.54 -18.92 5.66
CA THR A 238 13.57 -19.27 7.08
C THR A 238 12.21 -19.70 7.59
N ALA A 239 11.12 -19.12 7.07
CA ALA A 239 9.75 -19.56 7.33
C ALA A 239 9.45 -20.98 6.83
N LEU A 240 10.30 -21.56 5.98
CA LEU A 240 10.21 -22.95 5.53
C LEU A 240 11.11 -23.91 6.32
N GLY A 241 11.96 -23.38 7.21
CA GLY A 241 12.91 -24.17 7.99
C GLY A 241 14.36 -24.09 7.48
N PHE A 242 14.69 -23.15 6.57
CA PHE A 242 16.07 -22.98 6.12
C PHE A 242 16.97 -22.55 7.28
N MET A 243 18.00 -23.36 7.58
CA MET A 243 18.95 -23.17 8.69
C MET A 243 18.32 -23.10 10.10
N ASN A 244 17.14 -23.65 10.29
CA ASN A 244 16.49 -23.82 11.58
C ASN A 244 15.65 -25.11 11.62
N ASP A 245 15.26 -25.50 12.82
CA ASP A 245 14.47 -26.74 13.07
C ASP A 245 12.99 -26.43 13.37
N ARG A 246 12.53 -25.20 13.15
CA ARG A 246 11.15 -24.80 13.40
C ARG A 246 10.18 -25.41 12.41
N TYR A 247 10.57 -25.45 11.14
CA TYR A 247 9.81 -26.01 10.03
C TYR A 247 10.68 -26.95 9.22
N HIS A 248 10.06 -27.85 8.44
CA HIS A 248 10.76 -28.84 7.60
C HIS A 248 10.22 -28.88 6.19
N ASP A 249 9.73 -27.73 5.70
CA ASP A 249 9.04 -27.61 4.43
C ASP A 249 9.92 -27.01 3.32
N TYR A 250 11.19 -26.68 3.63
CA TYR A 250 12.08 -26.04 2.65
C TYR A 250 12.21 -26.84 1.36
N ASP A 251 12.55 -28.11 1.45
CA ASP A 251 12.73 -28.96 0.26
C ASP A 251 11.44 -29.19 -0.50
N LYS A 252 10.29 -29.06 0.16
CA LYS A 252 8.98 -29.22 -0.46
C LYS A 252 8.55 -27.99 -1.24
N TYR A 253 8.67 -26.79 -0.68
CA TYR A 253 8.09 -25.58 -1.25
C TYR A 253 9.10 -24.66 -1.94
N TRP A 254 10.38 -24.63 -1.51
CA TRP A 254 11.37 -23.82 -2.18
C TRP A 254 11.80 -24.44 -3.53
N PRO A 255 12.01 -23.67 -4.60
CA PRO A 255 11.86 -22.22 -4.71
C PRO A 255 10.39 -21.76 -4.77
N ALA A 256 10.15 -20.51 -4.37
CA ALA A 256 8.84 -19.88 -4.46
C ALA A 256 8.38 -19.80 -5.92
N ASP A 257 7.09 -19.99 -6.14
CA ASP A 257 6.49 -19.82 -7.47
C ASP A 257 6.36 -18.34 -7.81
N VAL A 258 5.96 -17.50 -6.84
CA VAL A 258 5.89 -16.05 -7.05
C VAL A 258 5.99 -15.28 -5.74
N HIS A 259 6.73 -14.16 -5.78
CA HIS A 259 6.70 -13.09 -4.79
C HIS A 259 5.89 -11.92 -5.35
N PHE A 260 4.74 -11.59 -4.75
CA PHE A 260 4.03 -10.35 -5.04
C PHE A 260 4.60 -9.23 -4.17
N VAL A 261 5.00 -8.13 -4.80
CA VAL A 261 5.62 -6.99 -4.11
C VAL A 261 5.14 -5.68 -4.70
N GLY A 262 5.07 -4.63 -3.87
CA GLY A 262 4.85 -3.28 -4.37
C GLY A 262 6.04 -2.79 -5.21
N LYS A 263 5.78 -1.95 -6.19
CA LYS A 263 6.82 -1.44 -7.12
C LYS A 263 7.99 -0.75 -6.40
N GLU A 264 7.76 -0.19 -5.20
CA GLU A 264 8.79 0.49 -4.39
C GLU A 264 9.88 -0.43 -3.86
N ILE A 265 9.59 -1.73 -3.75
CA ILE A 265 10.56 -2.72 -3.24
C ILE A 265 11.00 -3.74 -4.31
N VAL A 266 10.63 -3.52 -5.57
CA VAL A 266 11.03 -4.37 -6.70
C VAL A 266 12.55 -4.47 -6.80
N ARG A 267 13.30 -3.37 -6.60
CA ARG A 267 14.77 -3.38 -6.60
C ARG A 267 15.35 -4.41 -5.64
N PHE A 268 14.83 -4.48 -4.43
CA PHE A 268 15.31 -5.41 -3.41
C PHE A 268 15.02 -6.86 -3.76
N HIS A 269 13.86 -7.15 -4.35
CA HIS A 269 13.42 -8.50 -4.70
C HIS A 269 13.94 -8.99 -6.05
N SER A 270 14.28 -8.09 -6.96
CA SER A 270 14.73 -8.47 -8.31
C SER A 270 16.23 -8.33 -8.55
N ILE A 271 16.94 -7.58 -7.70
CA ILE A 271 18.40 -7.38 -7.81
C ILE A 271 19.11 -7.98 -6.59
N ILE A 272 18.78 -7.51 -5.38
CA ILE A 272 19.50 -7.87 -4.16
C ILE A 272 19.18 -9.31 -3.74
N TRP A 273 17.92 -9.68 -3.70
CA TRP A 273 17.48 -11.03 -3.31
C TRP A 273 18.10 -12.15 -4.18
N PRO A 274 17.99 -12.10 -5.52
CA PRO A 274 18.63 -13.13 -6.33
C PRO A 274 20.16 -13.15 -6.19
N ALA A 275 20.83 -12.00 -6.00
CA ALA A 275 22.26 -11.97 -5.77
C ALA A 275 22.65 -12.66 -4.46
N MET A 276 21.91 -12.44 -3.37
CA MET A 276 22.11 -13.13 -2.08
C MET A 276 21.85 -14.63 -2.19
N LEU A 277 20.79 -15.04 -2.89
CA LEU A 277 20.53 -16.47 -3.16
C LEU A 277 21.64 -17.12 -3.99
N MET A 278 22.16 -16.41 -4.99
CA MET A 278 23.31 -16.87 -5.78
C MET A 278 24.58 -17.01 -4.92
N SER A 279 24.77 -16.10 -3.96
CA SER A 279 25.86 -16.20 -2.97
C SER A 279 25.71 -17.43 -2.09
N MET A 280 24.50 -17.73 -1.68
CA MET A 280 24.17 -18.91 -0.87
C MET A 280 24.07 -20.21 -1.66
N GLU A 281 24.23 -20.16 -2.99
CA GLU A 281 24.07 -21.30 -3.93
C GLU A 281 22.70 -21.94 -3.86
N MET A 282 21.68 -21.10 -3.64
CA MET A 282 20.28 -21.52 -3.53
C MET A 282 19.55 -21.34 -4.86
N PRO A 283 18.53 -22.17 -5.15
CA PRO A 283 17.62 -21.93 -6.26
C PRO A 283 16.94 -20.56 -6.14
N LEU A 284 16.68 -19.92 -7.29
CA LEU A 284 15.98 -18.64 -7.34
C LEU A 284 14.46 -18.86 -7.36
N PRO A 285 13.66 -17.91 -6.85
CA PRO A 285 12.22 -17.89 -7.07
C PRO A 285 11.92 -17.93 -8.57
N LYS A 286 10.78 -18.52 -8.97
CA LYS A 286 10.42 -18.57 -10.38
C LYS A 286 10.06 -17.19 -10.91
N GLN A 287 9.37 -16.36 -10.06
CA GLN A 287 8.91 -15.05 -10.49
C GLN A 287 8.82 -14.05 -9.33
N VAL A 288 9.11 -12.79 -9.64
CA VAL A 288 8.78 -11.60 -8.84
C VAL A 288 7.79 -10.76 -9.64
N TYR A 289 6.65 -10.43 -9.06
CA TYR A 289 5.66 -9.57 -9.69
C TYR A 289 5.53 -8.24 -8.95
N GLY A 290 5.95 -7.16 -9.60
CA GLY A 290 5.92 -5.80 -9.05
C GLY A 290 4.61 -5.08 -9.36
N HIS A 291 3.64 -5.13 -8.44
CA HIS A 291 2.35 -4.47 -8.63
C HIS A 291 2.43 -2.94 -8.47
N GLY A 292 1.43 -2.24 -9.04
CA GLY A 292 1.30 -0.79 -8.93
C GLY A 292 0.78 -0.33 -7.56
N TRP A 293 0.83 0.98 -7.32
CA TRP A 293 0.30 1.59 -6.11
C TRP A 293 -1.19 1.89 -6.22
N LEU A 294 -1.88 1.87 -5.08
CA LEU A 294 -3.12 2.60 -4.93
C LEU A 294 -2.80 4.03 -4.50
N LEU A 295 -3.14 4.98 -5.36
CA LEU A 295 -2.99 6.41 -5.15
C LEU A 295 -4.30 7.00 -4.61
N LEU A 296 -4.21 8.10 -3.86
CA LEU A 296 -5.35 8.93 -3.49
C LEU A 296 -5.09 10.34 -4.01
N ASP A 297 -6.04 10.89 -4.77
CA ASP A 297 -5.92 12.21 -5.43
C ASP A 297 -4.64 12.34 -6.28
N GLY A 298 -4.27 11.26 -6.97
CA GLY A 298 -3.06 11.20 -7.81
C GLY A 298 -1.74 11.15 -7.03
N GLY A 299 -1.78 11.07 -5.69
CA GLY A 299 -0.61 11.02 -4.84
C GLY A 299 -0.49 9.74 -4.00
N LYS A 300 0.73 9.40 -3.59
CA LYS A 300 0.97 8.26 -2.69
C LYS A 300 0.31 8.52 -1.32
N MET A 301 -0.39 7.51 -0.81
CA MET A 301 -0.95 7.55 0.54
C MET A 301 0.16 7.66 1.57
N SER A 302 0.01 8.57 2.52
CA SER A 302 0.96 8.78 3.62
C SER A 302 0.22 9.25 4.88
N LYS A 303 0.49 8.61 6.02
CA LYS A 303 -0.11 9.00 7.29
C LYS A 303 0.30 10.41 7.73
N SER A 304 1.53 10.82 7.43
CA SER A 304 2.00 12.18 7.72
C SER A 304 1.23 13.26 6.94
N LYS A 305 0.59 12.89 5.83
CA LYS A 305 -0.30 13.78 5.04
C LYS A 305 -1.77 13.66 5.47
N GLY A 306 -2.11 12.70 6.34
CA GLY A 306 -3.49 12.43 6.73
C GLY A 306 -4.40 11.95 5.59
N ASN A 307 -3.81 11.41 4.50
CA ASN A 307 -4.51 10.93 3.31
C ASN A 307 -4.51 9.40 3.21
N VAL A 308 -4.69 8.70 4.33
CA VAL A 308 -4.69 7.24 4.36
C VAL A 308 -6.13 6.72 4.44
N VAL A 309 -6.43 5.71 3.64
CA VAL A 309 -7.72 5.01 3.66
C VAL A 309 -7.61 3.79 4.57
N ASP A 310 -8.47 3.76 5.60
CA ASP A 310 -8.51 2.69 6.60
C ASP A 310 -9.37 1.52 6.09
N PRO A 311 -8.81 0.32 5.88
CA PRO A 311 -9.55 -0.84 5.42
C PRO A 311 -10.61 -1.33 6.42
N TYR A 312 -10.45 -1.10 7.74
CA TYR A 312 -11.46 -1.44 8.74
C TYR A 312 -12.76 -0.68 8.51
N VAL A 313 -12.67 0.64 8.32
CA VAL A 313 -13.83 1.51 8.07
C VAL A 313 -14.59 1.06 6.83
N LEU A 314 -13.85 0.71 5.75
CA LEU A 314 -14.49 0.29 4.52
C LEU A 314 -15.11 -1.11 4.62
N ALA A 315 -14.43 -2.05 5.29
CA ALA A 315 -14.93 -3.41 5.48
C ALA A 315 -16.18 -3.44 6.38
N GLU A 316 -16.21 -2.65 7.46
CA GLU A 316 -17.37 -2.54 8.33
C GLU A 316 -18.57 -1.92 7.61
N LYS A 317 -18.33 -0.92 6.76
CA LYS A 317 -19.40 -0.18 6.08
C LYS A 317 -19.98 -0.92 4.88
N PHE A 318 -19.14 -1.57 4.08
CA PHE A 318 -19.54 -2.15 2.79
C PHE A 318 -19.46 -3.68 2.74
N GLY A 319 -18.89 -4.30 3.75
CA GLY A 319 -18.60 -5.72 3.80
C GLY A 319 -17.24 -6.07 3.18
N VAL A 320 -16.64 -7.14 3.70
CA VAL A 320 -15.31 -7.60 3.34
C VAL A 320 -15.23 -8.00 1.87
N ASP A 321 -16.18 -8.82 1.39
CA ASP A 321 -16.19 -9.30 0.02
C ASP A 321 -16.37 -8.17 -1.01
N ALA A 322 -17.15 -7.14 -0.68
CA ALA A 322 -17.29 -5.98 -1.54
C ALA A 322 -15.98 -5.19 -1.66
N LEU A 323 -15.24 -5.07 -0.56
CA LEU A 323 -13.93 -4.43 -0.57
C LEU A 323 -12.88 -5.27 -1.32
N ARG A 324 -12.83 -6.58 -1.09
CA ARG A 324 -11.97 -7.52 -1.84
C ARG A 324 -12.23 -7.43 -3.35
N PHE A 325 -13.49 -7.49 -3.73
CA PHE A 325 -13.92 -7.37 -5.12
C PHE A 325 -13.46 -6.05 -5.74
N PHE A 326 -13.74 -4.93 -5.09
CA PHE A 326 -13.36 -3.60 -5.57
C PHE A 326 -11.85 -3.51 -5.84
N LEU A 327 -11.02 -3.96 -4.91
CA LEU A 327 -9.56 -3.90 -5.02
C LEU A 327 -9.05 -4.66 -6.26
N LEU A 328 -9.64 -5.79 -6.60
CA LEU A 328 -9.18 -6.64 -7.69
C LEU A 328 -9.91 -6.39 -9.03
N ARG A 329 -11.10 -5.77 -8.98
CA ARG A 329 -11.93 -5.46 -10.15
C ARG A 329 -11.58 -4.15 -10.82
N THR A 330 -11.15 -3.16 -10.02
CA THR A 330 -11.11 -1.77 -10.49
C THR A 330 -9.77 -1.40 -11.13
N PHE A 331 -8.67 -2.01 -10.66
CA PHE A 331 -7.32 -1.61 -11.06
C PHE A 331 -6.57 -2.74 -11.74
N PRO A 332 -5.83 -2.46 -12.86
CA PRO A 332 -4.88 -3.43 -13.40
C PRO A 332 -3.75 -3.67 -12.38
N PHE A 333 -3.49 -4.93 -12.00
CA PHE A 333 -2.57 -5.26 -10.92
C PHE A 333 -1.13 -4.76 -11.15
N GLY A 334 -0.65 -4.75 -12.40
CA GLY A 334 0.69 -4.27 -12.76
C GLY A 334 0.85 -2.75 -12.88
N SER A 335 -0.21 -1.96 -12.74
CA SER A 335 -0.23 -0.51 -12.93
C SER A 335 -0.78 0.22 -11.71
N ASP A 336 -0.47 1.51 -11.59
CA ASP A 336 -1.03 2.34 -10.52
C ASP A 336 -2.53 2.53 -10.72
N GLY A 337 -3.28 2.52 -9.61
CA GLY A 337 -4.71 2.79 -9.56
C GLY A 337 -5.03 3.99 -8.69
N ASN A 338 -5.97 4.82 -9.10
CA ASN A 338 -6.42 5.96 -8.29
C ASN A 338 -7.69 5.58 -7.53
N PHE A 339 -7.58 5.45 -6.22
CA PHE A 339 -8.69 5.14 -5.32
C PHE A 339 -9.56 6.38 -5.13
N SER A 340 -10.89 6.20 -5.16
CA SER A 340 -11.83 7.17 -4.60
C SER A 340 -13.03 6.46 -3.97
N ASN A 341 -13.69 7.12 -3.01
CA ASN A 341 -14.89 6.61 -2.36
C ASN A 341 -16.05 6.48 -3.36
N GLU A 342 -16.15 7.40 -4.31
CA GLU A 342 -17.14 7.40 -5.38
C GLU A 342 -16.99 6.15 -6.25
N LEU A 343 -15.77 5.84 -6.66
CA LEU A 343 -15.46 4.69 -7.51
C LEU A 343 -15.78 3.37 -6.78
N LEU A 344 -15.47 3.29 -5.48
CA LEU A 344 -15.81 2.14 -4.64
C LEU A 344 -17.32 1.91 -4.60
N ILE A 345 -18.11 2.95 -4.28
CA ILE A 345 -19.57 2.86 -4.18
C ILE A 345 -20.18 2.54 -5.55
N GLN A 346 -19.69 3.18 -6.61
CA GLN A 346 -20.13 2.91 -7.97
C GLN A 346 -19.89 1.45 -8.37
N THR A 347 -18.70 0.92 -8.15
CA THR A 347 -18.35 -0.48 -8.47
C THR A 347 -19.24 -1.47 -7.71
N ILE A 348 -19.47 -1.23 -6.40
CA ILE A 348 -20.35 -2.08 -5.59
C ILE A 348 -21.79 -2.02 -6.13
N ASN A 349 -22.31 -0.84 -6.40
CA ASN A 349 -23.68 -0.68 -6.87
C ASN A 349 -23.91 -1.26 -8.28
N MET A 350 -22.96 -1.07 -9.20
CA MET A 350 -23.12 -1.52 -10.58
C MET A 350 -22.85 -3.03 -10.70
N ASP A 351 -21.67 -3.47 -10.31
CA ASP A 351 -21.25 -4.85 -10.55
C ASP A 351 -21.88 -5.81 -9.53
N LEU A 352 -21.75 -5.52 -8.24
CA LEU A 352 -22.19 -6.46 -7.20
C LEU A 352 -23.70 -6.40 -6.94
N ALA A 353 -24.29 -5.20 -6.76
CA ALA A 353 -25.71 -5.10 -6.45
C ALA A 353 -26.59 -5.29 -7.71
N ASN A 354 -26.34 -4.52 -8.79
CA ASN A 354 -27.21 -4.54 -9.96
C ASN A 354 -26.97 -5.76 -10.85
N ASP A 355 -25.70 -6.15 -11.10
CA ASP A 355 -25.43 -7.25 -12.01
C ASP A 355 -25.54 -8.61 -11.30
N LEU A 356 -24.65 -8.90 -10.32
CA LEU A 356 -24.57 -10.20 -9.65
C LEU A 356 -25.75 -10.42 -8.67
N GLY A 357 -25.95 -9.50 -7.76
CA GLY A 357 -26.97 -9.63 -6.70
C GLY A 357 -28.38 -9.68 -7.27
N ASN A 358 -28.67 -8.85 -8.26
CA ASN A 358 -29.96 -8.85 -8.94
C ASN A 358 -30.17 -10.14 -9.75
N LEU A 359 -29.16 -10.67 -10.46
CA LEU A 359 -29.26 -11.93 -11.18
C LEU A 359 -29.64 -13.08 -10.25
N VAL A 360 -28.91 -13.24 -9.13
CA VAL A 360 -29.17 -14.30 -8.15
C VAL A 360 -30.57 -14.14 -7.53
N SER A 361 -30.90 -12.94 -7.04
CA SER A 361 -32.18 -12.66 -6.38
C SER A 361 -33.38 -12.83 -7.31
N ARG A 362 -33.31 -12.31 -8.56
CA ARG A 362 -34.39 -12.47 -9.55
C ARG A 362 -34.57 -13.94 -9.93
N THR A 363 -33.48 -14.66 -10.16
CA THR A 363 -33.55 -16.07 -10.56
C THR A 363 -34.16 -16.93 -9.47
N THR A 364 -33.70 -16.84 -8.23
CA THR A 364 -34.24 -17.61 -7.09
C THR A 364 -35.69 -17.25 -6.81
N ALA A 365 -36.05 -15.95 -6.83
CA ALA A 365 -37.43 -15.51 -6.63
C ALA A 365 -38.37 -16.00 -7.72
N MET A 366 -37.93 -16.09 -8.99
CA MET A 366 -38.74 -16.63 -10.06
C MET A 366 -38.93 -18.15 -9.93
N VAL A 367 -37.90 -18.89 -9.53
CA VAL A 367 -38.04 -20.34 -9.25
C VAL A 367 -39.00 -20.56 -8.09
N GLU A 368 -38.89 -19.79 -7.01
CA GLU A 368 -39.83 -19.85 -5.89
C GLU A 368 -41.27 -19.57 -6.35
N LYS A 369 -41.46 -18.48 -7.06
CA LYS A 369 -42.79 -18.01 -7.50
C LYS A 369 -43.47 -18.98 -8.46
N TYR A 370 -42.73 -19.55 -9.43
CA TYR A 370 -43.34 -20.33 -10.53
C TYR A 370 -43.30 -21.84 -10.29
N PHE A 371 -42.41 -22.33 -9.43
CA PHE A 371 -42.19 -23.73 -9.17
C PHE A 371 -42.24 -24.14 -7.69
N GLY A 372 -42.52 -23.20 -6.76
CA GLY A 372 -42.52 -23.50 -5.33
C GLY A 372 -41.13 -23.84 -4.79
N GLY A 373 -40.08 -23.28 -5.41
CA GLY A 373 -38.69 -23.44 -4.99
C GLY A 373 -37.95 -24.62 -5.62
N THR A 374 -38.64 -25.60 -6.20
CA THR A 374 -38.00 -26.81 -6.80
C THR A 374 -38.31 -26.91 -8.30
N LEU A 375 -37.24 -26.95 -9.11
CA LEU A 375 -37.41 -27.09 -10.55
C LEU A 375 -37.85 -28.51 -10.95
N PRO A 376 -38.79 -28.64 -11.92
CA PRO A 376 -39.12 -29.95 -12.52
C PRO A 376 -37.96 -30.44 -13.38
N THR A 377 -37.89 -31.77 -13.58
CA THR A 377 -36.86 -32.41 -14.41
C THR A 377 -37.15 -32.29 -15.91
N GLU A 378 -38.45 -32.13 -16.26
CA GLU A 378 -38.89 -31.95 -17.66
C GLU A 378 -38.56 -30.55 -18.14
N ARG A 379 -37.82 -30.42 -19.25
CA ARG A 379 -37.31 -29.15 -19.81
C ARG A 379 -37.31 -29.16 -21.32
N GLU A 380 -37.71 -28.03 -21.88
CA GLU A 380 -37.67 -27.78 -23.30
C GLU A 380 -36.59 -26.73 -23.61
N ASN A 381 -35.46 -27.16 -24.21
CA ASN A 381 -34.40 -26.27 -24.66
C ASN A 381 -34.75 -25.62 -26.00
N SER A 382 -34.13 -24.50 -26.30
CA SER A 382 -34.28 -23.80 -27.57
C SER A 382 -32.91 -23.32 -28.06
N ASP A 383 -32.81 -22.99 -29.36
CA ASP A 383 -31.57 -22.44 -29.94
C ASP A 383 -31.14 -21.13 -29.30
N ALA A 384 -32.09 -20.35 -28.74
CA ALA A 384 -31.82 -19.14 -27.97
C ALA A 384 -30.98 -19.36 -26.69
N ASP A 385 -30.87 -20.63 -26.22
CA ASP A 385 -30.06 -20.97 -25.05
C ASP A 385 -28.58 -21.16 -25.40
N CYS A 386 -28.26 -21.40 -26.67
CA CYS A 386 -26.92 -21.83 -27.10
C CYS A 386 -25.84 -20.83 -26.77
N ASP A 387 -26.11 -19.52 -26.97
CA ASP A 387 -25.15 -18.45 -26.71
C ASP A 387 -24.78 -18.38 -25.21
N LEU A 388 -25.78 -18.38 -24.31
CA LEU A 388 -25.54 -18.37 -22.86
C LEU A 388 -24.79 -19.63 -22.40
N LYS A 389 -25.19 -20.79 -22.88
CA LYS A 389 -24.57 -22.07 -22.54
C LYS A 389 -23.11 -22.13 -22.99
N THR A 390 -22.84 -21.69 -24.22
CA THR A 390 -21.48 -21.65 -24.77
C THR A 390 -20.62 -20.69 -23.97
N MET A 391 -21.13 -19.48 -23.70
CA MET A 391 -20.41 -18.45 -22.95
C MET A 391 -20.07 -18.92 -21.53
N ALA A 392 -20.99 -19.58 -20.85
CA ALA A 392 -20.77 -20.12 -19.51
C ALA A 392 -19.82 -21.32 -19.49
N SER A 393 -19.98 -22.26 -20.44
CA SER A 393 -19.14 -23.46 -20.52
C SER A 393 -17.68 -23.21 -20.90
N THR A 394 -17.39 -22.10 -21.59
CA THR A 394 -16.03 -21.68 -21.95
C THR A 394 -15.45 -20.63 -21.00
N LEU A 395 -16.22 -20.20 -19.99
CA LEU A 395 -15.81 -19.14 -19.09
C LEU A 395 -14.56 -19.51 -18.29
N ARG A 396 -14.49 -20.75 -17.78
CA ARG A 396 -13.35 -21.22 -17.00
C ARG A 396 -12.03 -21.07 -17.75
N ASP A 397 -11.99 -21.48 -19.01
CA ASP A 397 -10.75 -21.47 -19.81
C ASP A 397 -10.28 -20.02 -20.08
N ARG A 398 -11.22 -19.09 -20.32
CA ARG A 398 -10.92 -17.66 -20.47
C ARG A 398 -10.47 -17.02 -19.16
N TYR A 399 -11.10 -17.41 -18.06
CA TYR A 399 -10.73 -16.98 -16.70
C TYR A 399 -9.33 -17.48 -16.32
N GLU A 400 -9.04 -18.78 -16.56
CA GLU A 400 -7.75 -19.41 -16.27
C GLU A 400 -6.62 -18.70 -17.01
N ALA A 401 -6.80 -18.38 -18.30
CA ALA A 401 -5.81 -17.67 -19.09
C ALA A 401 -5.42 -16.31 -18.48
N GLU A 402 -6.36 -15.59 -17.88
CA GLU A 402 -6.10 -14.31 -17.22
C GLU A 402 -5.44 -14.51 -15.83
N MET A 403 -5.92 -15.50 -15.06
CA MET A 403 -5.41 -15.78 -13.71
C MET A 403 -3.95 -16.25 -13.73
N GLU A 404 -3.55 -17.08 -14.68
CA GLU A 404 -2.16 -17.54 -14.81
C GLU A 404 -1.17 -16.40 -15.10
N HIS A 405 -1.66 -15.26 -15.57
CA HIS A 405 -0.88 -14.05 -15.82
C HIS A 405 -1.14 -12.94 -14.78
N PHE A 406 -1.81 -13.27 -13.67
CA PHE A 406 -2.14 -12.33 -12.58
C PHE A 406 -3.01 -11.14 -13.00
N GLN A 407 -3.81 -11.32 -14.07
CA GLN A 407 -4.72 -10.31 -14.61
C GLN A 407 -6.10 -10.41 -13.93
N PHE A 408 -6.14 -10.15 -12.61
CA PHE A 408 -7.36 -10.29 -11.78
C PHE A 408 -8.54 -9.48 -12.31
N GLN A 409 -8.29 -8.23 -12.73
CA GLN A 409 -9.31 -7.37 -13.32
C GLN A 409 -9.94 -8.01 -14.57
N ASN A 410 -9.12 -8.54 -15.47
CA ASN A 410 -9.59 -9.17 -16.70
C ASN A 410 -10.32 -10.48 -16.40
N ALA A 411 -9.84 -11.28 -15.46
CA ALA A 411 -10.51 -12.51 -15.03
C ALA A 411 -11.92 -12.20 -14.50
N LEU A 412 -12.08 -11.20 -13.66
CA LEU A 412 -13.39 -10.72 -13.19
C LEU A 412 -14.23 -10.16 -14.33
N GLU A 413 -13.65 -9.47 -15.29
CA GLU A 413 -14.34 -8.97 -16.49
C GLU A 413 -14.98 -10.13 -17.30
N GLN A 414 -14.30 -11.28 -17.47
CA GLN A 414 -14.86 -12.45 -18.14
C GLN A 414 -16.11 -12.99 -17.40
N ILE A 415 -16.05 -13.03 -16.07
CA ILE A 415 -17.19 -13.46 -15.25
C ILE A 415 -18.37 -12.48 -15.42
N PHE A 416 -18.11 -11.18 -15.31
CA PHE A 416 -19.18 -10.17 -15.35
C PHE A 416 -19.81 -10.03 -16.74
N LYS A 417 -19.06 -10.23 -17.83
CA LYS A 417 -19.66 -10.39 -19.17
C LYS A 417 -20.66 -11.54 -19.23
N THR A 418 -20.36 -12.65 -18.57
CA THR A 418 -21.28 -13.81 -18.53
C THR A 418 -22.50 -13.51 -17.66
N ILE A 419 -22.35 -12.83 -16.53
CA ILE A 419 -23.44 -12.37 -15.67
C ILE A 419 -24.36 -11.40 -16.42
N GLN A 420 -23.80 -10.42 -17.12
CA GLN A 420 -24.56 -9.46 -17.94
C GLN A 420 -25.30 -10.17 -19.08
N ARG A 421 -24.67 -11.16 -19.72
CA ARG A 421 -25.37 -12.01 -20.71
C ARG A 421 -26.53 -12.78 -20.11
N ALA A 422 -26.39 -13.30 -18.88
CA ALA A 422 -27.47 -13.98 -18.18
C ALA A 422 -28.61 -13.02 -17.81
N ASN A 423 -28.33 -11.80 -17.38
CA ASN A 423 -29.35 -10.78 -17.14
C ASN A 423 -30.12 -10.45 -18.45
N LYS A 424 -29.41 -10.27 -19.56
CA LYS A 424 -30.04 -10.05 -20.87
C LYS A 424 -30.89 -11.26 -21.32
N TYR A 425 -30.45 -12.48 -21.05
CA TYR A 425 -31.18 -13.71 -21.35
C TYR A 425 -32.52 -13.78 -20.58
N ILE A 426 -32.62 -13.27 -19.36
CA ILE A 426 -33.88 -13.12 -18.61
C ILE A 426 -34.87 -12.27 -19.44
N ASP A 427 -34.41 -11.11 -19.90
CA ASP A 427 -35.27 -10.15 -20.59
C ASP A 427 -35.71 -10.68 -21.98
N GLU A 428 -34.81 -11.35 -22.70
CA GLU A 428 -35.09 -11.97 -24.00
C GLU A 428 -36.13 -13.10 -23.91
N ASN A 429 -36.06 -13.93 -22.85
CA ASN A 429 -36.99 -15.06 -22.67
C ASN A 429 -38.28 -14.65 -21.94
N ALA A 430 -38.34 -13.50 -21.35
CA ALA A 430 -39.50 -12.96 -20.63
C ALA A 430 -40.22 -14.02 -19.76
N PRO A 431 -39.59 -14.59 -18.71
CA PRO A 431 -40.15 -15.70 -17.90
C PRO A 431 -41.54 -15.41 -17.34
N TRP A 432 -41.83 -14.14 -17.06
CA TRP A 432 -43.15 -13.66 -16.60
C TRP A 432 -44.24 -13.81 -17.67
N THR A 433 -43.85 -13.89 -18.94
CA THR A 433 -44.76 -14.14 -20.06
C THR A 433 -44.95 -15.67 -20.24
N LEU A 434 -43.86 -16.43 -20.21
CA LEU A 434 -43.95 -17.92 -20.27
C LEU A 434 -44.79 -18.50 -19.15
N ALA A 435 -44.72 -17.92 -17.96
CA ALA A 435 -45.48 -18.38 -16.78
C ALA A 435 -47.00 -18.20 -16.88
N LYS A 436 -47.50 -17.43 -17.86
CA LYS A 436 -48.95 -17.23 -18.06
C LYS A 436 -49.64 -18.40 -18.70
N ASP A 437 -48.92 -19.22 -19.47
CA ASP A 437 -49.46 -20.36 -20.16
C ASP A 437 -48.83 -21.67 -19.64
N PRO A 438 -49.62 -22.57 -19.06
CA PRO A 438 -49.13 -23.86 -18.56
C PRO A 438 -48.41 -24.72 -19.64
N ALA A 439 -48.72 -24.55 -20.92
CA ALA A 439 -48.04 -25.22 -22.01
C ALA A 439 -46.54 -24.86 -22.10
N ASN A 440 -46.15 -23.69 -21.67
CA ASN A 440 -44.75 -23.23 -21.64
C ASN A 440 -43.98 -23.63 -20.39
N ARG A 441 -44.54 -24.46 -19.50
CA ARG A 441 -43.93 -24.83 -18.22
C ARG A 441 -42.56 -25.49 -18.39
N ALA A 442 -42.39 -26.40 -19.35
CA ALA A 442 -41.11 -27.06 -19.64
C ALA A 442 -40.06 -26.08 -20.19
N ARG A 443 -40.48 -25.14 -21.04
CA ARG A 443 -39.62 -24.05 -21.52
C ARG A 443 -39.18 -23.12 -20.40
N LEU A 444 -40.12 -22.69 -19.54
CA LEU A 444 -39.83 -21.87 -18.38
C LEU A 444 -38.84 -22.57 -17.42
N ALA A 445 -39.00 -23.86 -17.18
CA ALA A 445 -38.09 -24.65 -16.36
C ALA A 445 -36.68 -24.71 -16.98
N ALA A 446 -36.57 -24.83 -18.31
CA ALA A 446 -35.28 -24.75 -19.00
C ALA A 446 -34.60 -23.40 -18.83
N VAL A 447 -35.35 -22.28 -18.97
CA VAL A 447 -34.82 -20.92 -18.75
C VAL A 447 -34.30 -20.77 -17.35
N MET A 448 -35.05 -21.15 -16.32
CA MET A 448 -34.64 -21.05 -14.93
C MET A 448 -33.40 -21.89 -14.62
N TYR A 449 -33.35 -23.13 -15.13
CA TYR A 449 -32.19 -23.98 -14.95
C TYR A 449 -30.94 -23.43 -15.61
N ASN A 450 -31.06 -22.88 -16.82
CA ASN A 450 -29.94 -22.28 -17.54
C ASN A 450 -29.36 -21.08 -16.75
N LEU A 451 -30.20 -20.28 -16.10
CA LEU A 451 -29.78 -19.17 -15.24
C LEU A 451 -29.07 -19.67 -13.97
N LEU A 452 -29.66 -20.66 -13.27
CA LEU A 452 -29.05 -21.22 -12.05
C LEU A 452 -27.69 -21.88 -12.37
N GLU A 453 -27.59 -22.59 -13.49
CA GLU A 453 -26.32 -23.22 -13.89
C GLU A 453 -25.25 -22.19 -14.26
N THR A 454 -25.63 -21.09 -14.93
CA THR A 454 -24.73 -19.99 -15.20
C THR A 454 -24.25 -19.32 -13.90
N VAL A 455 -25.17 -19.07 -12.97
CA VAL A 455 -24.83 -18.52 -11.64
C VAL A 455 -23.88 -19.46 -10.89
N ARG A 456 -24.10 -20.78 -10.93
CA ARG A 456 -23.21 -21.76 -10.30
C ARG A 456 -21.79 -21.66 -10.86
N ILE A 457 -21.64 -21.64 -12.19
CA ILE A 457 -20.33 -21.52 -12.84
C ILE A 457 -19.64 -20.23 -12.43
N CYS A 458 -20.34 -19.10 -12.50
CA CYS A 458 -19.81 -17.81 -12.07
C CYS A 458 -19.38 -17.82 -10.58
N ALA A 459 -20.20 -18.43 -9.71
CA ALA A 459 -19.90 -18.50 -8.27
C ALA A 459 -18.64 -19.33 -7.98
N VAL A 460 -18.40 -20.43 -8.69
CA VAL A 460 -17.16 -21.21 -8.55
C VAL A 460 -15.94 -20.35 -8.85
N LEU A 461 -15.98 -19.58 -9.93
CA LEU A 461 -14.87 -18.72 -10.34
C LEU A 461 -14.74 -17.45 -9.49
N LEU A 462 -15.81 -17.01 -8.82
CA LEU A 462 -15.81 -15.90 -7.88
C LEU A 462 -15.28 -16.29 -6.48
N THR A 463 -15.23 -17.58 -6.13
CA THR A 463 -14.77 -18.06 -4.81
C THR A 463 -13.41 -17.47 -4.39
N PRO A 464 -12.39 -17.30 -5.25
CA PRO A 464 -11.13 -16.69 -4.85
C PRO A 464 -11.25 -15.22 -4.48
N PHE A 465 -12.22 -14.49 -5.01
CA PHE A 465 -12.37 -13.05 -4.87
C PHE A 465 -13.31 -12.66 -3.72
N ILE A 466 -14.47 -13.33 -3.67
CA ILE A 466 -15.58 -13.06 -2.72
C ILE A 466 -16.03 -14.35 -2.04
N PRO A 467 -15.16 -14.98 -1.22
CA PRO A 467 -15.38 -16.34 -0.72
C PRO A 467 -16.69 -16.52 0.06
N ASP A 468 -17.03 -15.57 0.95
CA ASP A 468 -18.23 -15.67 1.79
C ASP A 468 -19.52 -15.47 0.97
N SER A 469 -19.47 -14.56 -0.01
CA SER A 469 -20.61 -14.33 -0.90
C SER A 469 -20.81 -15.47 -1.88
N ALA A 470 -19.74 -16.10 -2.35
CA ALA A 470 -19.82 -17.29 -3.21
C ALA A 470 -20.51 -18.46 -2.48
N GLU A 471 -20.19 -18.71 -1.20
CA GLU A 471 -20.89 -19.73 -0.40
C GLU A 471 -22.39 -19.42 -0.24
N LYS A 472 -22.73 -18.16 0.03
CA LYS A 472 -24.14 -17.72 0.10
C LYS A 472 -24.87 -17.92 -1.24
N ILE A 473 -24.20 -17.67 -2.37
CA ILE A 473 -24.76 -17.92 -3.70
C ILE A 473 -25.05 -19.41 -3.87
N PHE A 474 -24.09 -20.28 -3.56
CA PHE A 474 -24.28 -21.73 -3.66
C PHE A 474 -25.45 -22.22 -2.82
N ASP A 475 -25.58 -21.73 -1.62
CA ASP A 475 -26.71 -22.09 -0.74
C ASP A 475 -28.04 -21.62 -1.31
N GLN A 476 -28.11 -20.37 -1.81
CA GLN A 476 -29.34 -19.83 -2.39
C GLN A 476 -29.79 -20.59 -3.65
N ILE A 477 -28.86 -21.01 -4.50
CA ILE A 477 -29.18 -21.74 -5.71
C ILE A 477 -29.28 -23.27 -5.51
N GLY A 478 -29.13 -23.76 -4.28
CA GLY A 478 -29.18 -25.19 -3.97
C GLY A 478 -28.06 -26.03 -4.56
N ALA A 479 -26.89 -25.44 -4.78
CA ALA A 479 -25.74 -26.12 -5.35
C ALA A 479 -25.10 -27.04 -4.30
N CYS A 480 -25.03 -28.36 -4.60
CA CYS A 480 -24.33 -29.30 -3.73
C CYS A 480 -22.80 -29.11 -3.75
N PRO A 481 -22.05 -29.53 -2.73
CA PRO A 481 -20.58 -29.44 -2.73
C PRO A 481 -19.92 -30.12 -3.93
N CYS A 482 -20.54 -31.20 -4.44
CA CYS A 482 -20.04 -31.95 -5.60
C CYS A 482 -20.04 -31.17 -6.93
N CYS A 483 -20.81 -30.06 -7.02
CA CYS A 483 -20.90 -29.22 -8.22
C CYS A 483 -20.20 -27.84 -8.06
N ARG A 484 -19.54 -27.62 -6.91
CA ARG A 484 -18.82 -26.38 -6.60
C ARG A 484 -17.31 -26.46 -6.90
N THR A 485 -16.86 -27.52 -7.61
CA THR A 485 -15.42 -27.76 -7.83
C THR A 485 -14.93 -27.14 -9.14
N TRP A 486 -13.61 -26.97 -9.24
CA TRP A 486 -12.95 -26.47 -10.45
C TRP A 486 -13.28 -27.26 -11.70
N GLU A 487 -13.25 -28.61 -11.59
CA GLU A 487 -13.55 -29.51 -12.70
C GLU A 487 -14.98 -29.35 -13.21
N LYS A 488 -15.89 -28.92 -12.34
CA LYS A 488 -17.29 -28.67 -12.67
C LYS A 488 -17.57 -27.27 -13.22
N ALA A 489 -16.60 -26.37 -13.14
CA ALA A 489 -16.77 -24.99 -13.62
C ALA A 489 -16.94 -24.84 -15.13
N ASN A 490 -16.52 -25.84 -15.93
CA ASN A 490 -16.75 -25.89 -17.39
C ASN A 490 -17.70 -26.99 -17.83
N VAL A 491 -18.31 -27.71 -16.88
CA VAL A 491 -19.25 -28.78 -17.17
C VAL A 491 -20.67 -28.26 -16.97
N TRP A 492 -21.36 -28.03 -18.08
CA TRP A 492 -22.77 -27.65 -18.07
C TRP A 492 -23.65 -28.78 -17.57
N GLY A 493 -24.68 -28.45 -16.80
CA GLY A 493 -25.62 -29.44 -16.28
C GLY A 493 -25.15 -30.17 -15.02
N SER A 494 -24.27 -29.51 -14.24
CA SER A 494 -23.74 -30.06 -12.97
C SER A 494 -24.68 -29.85 -11.78
N LEU A 495 -25.61 -28.92 -11.82
CA LEU A 495 -26.70 -28.84 -10.84
C LEU A 495 -27.63 -30.04 -10.96
N ARG A 496 -28.23 -30.46 -9.85
CA ARG A 496 -29.25 -31.52 -9.88
C ARG A 496 -30.40 -31.13 -10.80
N PRO A 497 -30.97 -32.09 -11.53
CA PRO A 497 -32.12 -31.82 -12.38
C PRO A 497 -33.34 -31.28 -11.61
N ASP A 498 -33.52 -31.73 -10.38
CA ASP A 498 -34.57 -31.33 -9.43
C ASP A 498 -34.06 -30.33 -8.37
N VAL A 499 -33.20 -29.38 -8.78
CA VAL A 499 -32.58 -28.43 -7.88
C VAL A 499 -33.62 -27.59 -7.13
N THR A 500 -33.42 -27.45 -5.82
CA THR A 500 -34.25 -26.62 -4.94
C THR A 500 -33.47 -25.38 -4.53
N VAL A 501 -34.05 -24.21 -4.78
CA VAL A 501 -33.46 -22.92 -4.35
C VAL A 501 -33.90 -22.57 -2.94
N HIS A 502 -33.11 -21.79 -2.26
CA HIS A 502 -33.42 -21.29 -0.91
C HIS A 502 -33.44 -19.76 -0.93
N LYS A 503 -34.51 -19.19 -0.40
CA LYS A 503 -34.60 -17.74 -0.25
C LYS A 503 -33.55 -17.27 0.77
N GLY A 504 -32.64 -16.39 0.35
CA GLY A 504 -31.66 -15.76 1.20
C GLY A 504 -31.86 -14.26 1.31
N GLU A 505 -31.05 -13.62 2.13
CA GLU A 505 -30.90 -12.17 2.16
C GLU A 505 -30.24 -11.66 0.87
N ALA A 506 -30.42 -10.36 0.58
CA ALA A 506 -29.73 -9.73 -0.53
C ALA A 506 -28.20 -9.81 -0.30
N LEU A 507 -27.47 -10.36 -1.29
CA LEU A 507 -26.01 -10.53 -1.20
C LEU A 507 -25.29 -9.21 -1.03
N PHE A 508 -25.70 -8.22 -1.83
CA PHE A 508 -25.14 -6.87 -1.83
C PHE A 508 -26.28 -5.86 -1.89
N PRO A 509 -26.67 -5.27 -0.75
CA PRO A 509 -27.68 -4.22 -0.73
C PRO A 509 -27.16 -2.98 -1.49
N ARG A 510 -28.05 -2.33 -2.22
CA ARG A 510 -27.72 -1.09 -2.93
C ARG A 510 -27.36 0.00 -1.93
N ILE A 511 -26.25 0.67 -2.17
CA ILE A 511 -25.72 1.75 -1.33
C ILE A 511 -26.32 3.07 -1.77
N ASP A 512 -26.85 3.87 -0.82
CA ASP A 512 -27.16 5.27 -1.03
C ASP A 512 -25.85 6.06 -1.12
N ALA A 513 -25.50 6.48 -2.34
CA ALA A 513 -24.20 7.07 -2.63
C ALA A 513 -24.01 8.41 -1.91
N GLU A 514 -25.01 9.29 -1.89
CA GLU A 514 -24.89 10.62 -1.26
C GLU A 514 -24.65 10.49 0.24
N LYS A 515 -25.44 9.65 0.90
CA LYS A 515 -25.30 9.40 2.33
C LYS A 515 -23.97 8.75 2.67
N ALA A 516 -23.57 7.72 1.92
CA ALA A 516 -22.33 7.00 2.18
C ALA A 516 -21.10 7.89 1.98
N LEU A 517 -21.07 8.73 0.94
CA LEU A 517 -20.00 9.69 0.68
C LEU A 517 -19.91 10.76 1.78
N ALA A 518 -21.04 11.32 2.21
CA ALA A 518 -21.05 12.31 3.30
C ALA A 518 -20.44 11.73 4.59
N GLU A 519 -20.79 10.49 4.94
CA GLU A 519 -20.24 9.80 6.11
C GLU A 519 -18.74 9.52 5.99
N LEU A 520 -18.27 9.01 4.83
CA LEU A 520 -16.84 8.74 4.59
C LEU A 520 -16.00 10.02 4.60
N ASN A 521 -16.48 11.09 3.99
CA ASN A 521 -15.81 12.39 3.98
C ASN A 521 -15.70 12.96 5.39
N ALA A 522 -16.75 12.83 6.22
CA ALA A 522 -16.70 13.24 7.62
C ALA A 522 -15.65 12.46 8.43
N ILE A 523 -15.54 11.13 8.21
CA ILE A 523 -14.52 10.29 8.85
C ILE A 523 -13.12 10.70 8.41
N GLN A 524 -12.91 10.91 7.11
CA GLN A 524 -11.60 11.32 6.57
C GLN A 524 -11.19 12.72 7.09
N GLU A 525 -12.14 13.65 7.17
CA GLU A 525 -11.86 14.97 7.71
C GLU A 525 -11.52 14.92 9.21
N ALA A 526 -12.21 14.09 9.98
CA ALA A 526 -11.91 13.86 11.39
C ALA A 526 -10.51 13.24 11.56
N GLN A 527 -10.16 12.24 10.76
CA GLN A 527 -8.82 11.63 10.76
C GLN A 527 -7.73 12.64 10.37
N ARG A 528 -7.98 13.46 9.36
CA ARG A 528 -7.06 14.52 8.94
C ARG A 528 -6.83 15.55 10.05
N LYS A 529 -7.90 16.00 10.70
CA LYS A 529 -7.80 16.92 11.84
C LYS A 529 -7.03 16.31 13.02
N ALA A 530 -7.26 15.02 13.31
CA ALA A 530 -6.54 14.30 14.37
C ALA A 530 -5.05 14.06 14.06
N ALA A 531 -4.68 13.96 12.78
CA ALA A 531 -3.29 13.78 12.34
C ALA A 531 -2.48 15.10 12.32
N LEU A 532 -3.15 16.24 12.31
CA LEU A 532 -2.48 17.53 12.41
C LEU A 532 -1.85 17.67 13.80
N PRO A 533 -0.61 18.17 13.90
CA PRO A 533 -0.01 18.43 15.20
C PRO A 533 -0.87 19.42 15.97
N ALA A 534 -1.03 19.20 17.27
CA ALA A 534 -1.70 20.14 18.15
C ALA A 534 -0.91 21.48 18.10
N LEU A 535 -1.56 22.51 17.57
CA LEU A 535 -1.00 23.86 17.53
C LEU A 535 -1.31 24.53 18.87
N GLU A 536 -0.25 24.95 19.56
CA GLU A 536 -0.37 25.78 20.74
C GLU A 536 -0.16 27.24 20.29
N LEU A 537 -1.24 28.00 20.32
CA LEU A 537 -1.23 29.44 20.07
C LEU A 537 -1.20 30.19 21.39
N GLU A 538 -0.48 31.31 21.43
CA GLU A 538 -0.58 32.20 22.57
C GLU A 538 -2.02 32.69 22.75
N PRO A 539 -2.52 32.79 24.02
CA PRO A 539 -3.85 33.32 24.27
C PRO A 539 -3.97 34.76 23.77
N TYR A 540 -5.12 35.13 23.25
CA TYR A 540 -5.37 36.53 22.90
C TYR A 540 -5.22 37.44 24.11
N THR A 541 -4.50 38.57 23.93
CA THR A 541 -4.39 39.62 24.92
C THR A 541 -5.77 40.22 25.13
N GLN A 542 -6.19 40.32 26.40
CA GLN A 542 -7.48 40.92 26.75
C GLN A 542 -7.45 42.45 26.84
N GLU A 543 -6.24 43.01 26.95
CA GLU A 543 -6.04 44.42 27.01
C GLU A 543 -6.23 45.06 25.63
N GLN A 544 -7.12 46.06 25.56
CA GLN A 544 -7.43 46.74 24.29
C GLN A 544 -6.45 47.88 24.04
N VAL A 545 -5.94 47.98 22.83
CA VAL A 545 -5.15 49.11 22.34
C VAL A 545 -6.09 50.03 21.59
N ASP A 546 -6.14 51.31 22.00
CA ASP A 546 -6.90 52.32 21.28
C ASP A 546 -6.32 52.59 19.89
N PHE A 547 -7.17 53.01 18.97
CA PHE A 547 -6.80 53.22 17.55
C PHE A 547 -5.70 54.29 17.38
N ASP A 548 -5.72 55.36 18.18
CA ASP A 548 -4.71 56.44 18.10
C ASP A 548 -3.32 55.95 18.55
N THR A 549 -3.27 55.05 19.52
CA THR A 549 -2.04 54.39 19.95
C THR A 549 -1.53 53.43 18.89
N PHE A 550 -2.42 52.63 18.27
CA PHE A 550 -2.05 51.74 17.17
C PHE A 550 -1.51 52.52 15.96
N CYS A 551 -2.15 53.63 15.58
CA CYS A 551 -1.74 54.48 14.47
C CYS A 551 -0.36 55.14 14.63
N LYS A 552 0.19 55.18 15.86
CA LYS A 552 1.56 55.64 16.10
C LYS A 552 2.61 54.63 15.63
N SER A 553 2.24 53.36 15.39
CA SER A 553 3.14 52.35 14.88
C SER A 553 3.31 52.48 13.37
N ASP A 554 4.55 52.54 12.89
CA ASP A 554 4.86 52.67 11.47
C ASP A 554 5.33 51.32 10.90
N PHE A 555 4.35 50.50 10.47
CA PHE A 555 4.60 49.24 9.80
C PHE A 555 4.81 49.46 8.31
N ARG A 556 5.92 48.94 7.77
CA ARG A 556 6.26 49.08 6.35
C ARG A 556 6.77 47.77 5.74
N ALA A 557 6.59 47.67 4.42
CA ALA A 557 7.28 46.69 3.60
C ALA A 557 8.75 47.09 3.47
N VAL A 558 9.67 46.17 3.73
CA VAL A 558 11.13 46.40 3.62
C VAL A 558 11.74 45.30 2.74
N LYS A 559 12.64 45.67 1.83
CA LYS A 559 13.39 44.69 1.03
C LYS A 559 14.69 44.32 1.71
N ILE A 560 14.96 43.04 1.79
CA ILE A 560 16.18 42.49 2.39
C ILE A 560 17.29 42.51 1.33
N LYS A 561 18.16 43.53 1.39
CA LYS A 561 19.30 43.69 0.49
C LYS A 561 20.45 42.75 0.84
N ASN A 562 20.68 42.57 2.15
CA ASN A 562 21.69 41.65 2.66
C ASN A 562 21.25 41.07 4.00
N CYS A 563 21.68 39.84 4.28
CA CYS A 563 21.49 39.16 5.55
C CYS A 563 22.78 38.41 5.91
N GLU A 564 23.24 38.54 7.13
CA GLU A 564 24.46 37.89 7.60
C GLU A 564 24.35 37.45 9.06
N ALA A 565 24.97 36.32 9.41
CA ALA A 565 25.05 35.86 10.79
C ALA A 565 25.93 36.79 11.64
N VAL A 566 25.50 37.12 12.87
CA VAL A 566 26.23 37.97 13.77
C VAL A 566 27.35 37.19 14.45
N LYS A 567 28.60 37.57 14.24
CA LYS A 567 29.75 36.94 14.92
C LYS A 567 29.54 36.87 16.44
N LYS A 568 29.76 35.70 17.02
CA LYS A 568 29.58 35.39 18.45
C LYS A 568 28.11 35.29 18.92
N SER A 569 27.14 35.09 18.01
CA SER A 569 25.76 34.82 18.36
C SER A 569 25.17 33.78 17.44
N ASP A 570 24.75 32.63 17.97
CA ASP A 570 24.12 31.58 17.21
C ASP A 570 22.63 31.86 16.89
N LYS A 571 22.09 32.96 17.46
CA LYS A 571 20.65 33.30 17.35
C LYS A 571 20.37 34.50 16.46
N LEU A 572 21.35 35.36 16.22
CA LEU A 572 21.11 36.66 15.60
C LEU A 572 21.52 36.68 14.13
N LEU A 573 20.60 37.16 13.30
CA LEU A 573 20.86 37.60 11.93
C LEU A 573 20.85 39.14 11.89
N LYS A 574 21.81 39.73 11.15
CA LYS A 574 21.86 41.15 10.84
C LYS A 574 21.34 41.38 9.44
N PHE A 575 20.32 42.20 9.33
CA PHE A 575 19.67 42.57 8.08
C PHE A 575 20.10 43.98 7.65
N THR A 576 20.41 44.10 6.35
CA THR A 576 20.52 45.38 5.67
C THR A 576 19.31 45.55 4.78
N LEU A 577 18.45 46.49 5.10
CA LEU A 577 17.10 46.63 4.53
C LEU A 577 16.99 47.96 3.75
N ASP A 578 16.32 47.86 2.60
CA ASP A 578 15.76 49.02 1.90
C ASP A 578 14.34 49.28 2.43
N ASP A 579 14.12 50.43 3.06
CA ASP A 579 12.83 50.86 3.58
C ASP A 579 12.20 52.01 2.76
N GLY A 580 12.73 52.25 1.56
CA GLY A 580 12.26 53.32 0.66
C GLY A 580 12.74 54.73 1.05
N SER A 581 13.56 54.91 2.12
CA SER A 581 14.06 56.20 2.54
C SER A 581 15.29 56.68 1.76
N GLY A 582 15.87 55.81 0.93
CA GLY A 582 17.11 56.09 0.20
C GLY A 582 18.38 55.80 0.99
N THR A 583 18.27 55.34 2.25
CA THR A 583 19.38 54.91 3.09
C THR A 583 19.12 53.51 3.64
N ASP A 584 20.18 52.70 3.69
CA ASP A 584 20.05 51.34 4.19
C ASP A 584 19.81 51.33 5.72
N ARG A 585 18.79 50.55 6.13
CA ARG A 585 18.44 50.36 7.55
C ARG A 585 19.00 49.06 8.07
N THR A 586 19.56 49.08 9.27
CA THR A 586 20.02 47.86 9.94
C THR A 586 19.01 47.41 10.99
N ILE A 587 18.59 46.15 10.91
CA ILE A 587 17.78 45.48 11.94
C ILE A 587 18.48 44.16 12.31
N LEU A 588 18.51 43.84 13.62
CA LEU A 588 18.94 42.53 14.12
C LEU A 588 17.70 41.76 14.58
N SER A 589 17.63 40.49 14.20
CA SER A 589 16.54 39.59 14.62
C SER A 589 17.08 38.25 15.09
N GLY A 590 16.43 37.66 16.11
CA GLY A 590 16.81 36.38 16.74
C GLY A 590 16.30 35.14 16.00
N ILE A 591 16.36 35.14 14.68
CA ILE A 591 15.71 34.12 13.85
C ILE A 591 16.69 33.18 13.14
N HIS A 592 17.96 33.18 13.50
CA HIS A 592 18.98 32.33 12.85
C HIS A 592 18.76 30.83 13.05
N HIS A 593 18.05 30.42 14.10
CA HIS A 593 17.66 28.99 14.25
C HIS A 593 16.57 28.54 13.29
N TYR A 594 15.91 29.44 12.59
CA TYR A 594 14.76 29.18 11.70
C TYR A 594 15.07 29.48 10.24
N TYR A 595 16.08 30.32 9.95
CA TYR A 595 16.42 30.75 8.59
C TYR A 595 17.92 30.91 8.41
N GLU A 596 18.42 30.40 7.28
CA GLU A 596 19.76 30.73 6.80
C GLU A 596 19.74 32.07 6.04
N PRO A 597 20.82 32.87 6.13
CA PRO A 597 20.90 34.20 5.50
C PRO A 597 20.50 34.22 4.02
N GLU A 598 20.93 33.23 3.25
CA GLU A 598 20.72 33.10 1.80
C GLU A 598 19.24 32.93 1.42
N GLN A 599 18.44 32.38 2.32
CA GLN A 599 16.99 32.15 2.09
C GLN A 599 16.21 33.47 2.14
N LEU A 600 16.74 34.50 2.74
CA LEU A 600 16.06 35.75 3.04
C LEU A 600 16.50 36.93 2.15
N ILE A 601 17.68 36.86 1.55
CA ILE A 601 18.17 37.90 0.65
C ILE A 601 17.26 38.05 -0.58
N GLY A 602 16.88 39.27 -0.89
CA GLY A 602 15.99 39.58 -2.03
C GLY A 602 14.50 39.55 -1.69
N LYS A 603 14.11 39.02 -0.50
CA LYS A 603 12.71 38.94 -0.08
C LYS A 603 12.20 40.26 0.47
N THR A 604 10.89 40.45 0.39
CA THR A 604 10.16 41.56 0.99
C THR A 604 9.53 41.12 2.31
N ALA A 605 9.80 41.81 3.39
CA ALA A 605 9.30 41.48 4.73
C ALA A 605 8.54 42.66 5.38
N VAL A 606 7.82 42.35 6.46
CA VAL A 606 7.13 43.36 7.29
C VAL A 606 8.05 43.79 8.43
N ALA A 607 8.22 45.10 8.58
CA ALA A 607 8.95 45.67 9.73
C ALA A 607 8.21 46.86 10.35
N ILE A 608 8.37 47.04 11.69
CA ILE A 608 8.03 48.30 12.38
C ILE A 608 9.30 49.15 12.44
N LEU A 609 9.23 50.35 11.92
CA LEU A 609 10.42 51.19 11.68
C LEU A 609 10.62 52.31 12.67
N ASN A 610 9.59 52.70 13.39
CA ASN A 610 9.66 53.84 14.33
C ASN A 610 9.92 53.44 15.79
N LEU A 611 10.54 52.28 16.00
CA LEU A 611 11.05 51.90 17.30
C LEU A 611 12.39 52.62 17.58
N PRO A 612 12.66 53.06 18.86
CA PRO A 612 13.94 53.64 19.21
C PRO A 612 15.07 52.62 18.98
N PRO A 613 16.24 53.07 18.47
CA PRO A 613 17.37 52.19 18.21
C PRO A 613 17.83 51.45 19.46
N ARG A 614 17.98 50.11 19.36
CA ARG A 614 18.47 49.25 20.44
C ARG A 614 19.81 48.62 20.07
N LYS A 615 20.80 48.77 20.95
CA LYS A 615 22.12 48.16 20.75
C LYS A 615 22.07 46.67 21.10
N MET A 616 22.38 45.78 20.12
CA MET A 616 22.48 44.36 20.29
C MET A 616 23.85 43.88 19.79
N MET A 617 24.65 43.22 20.63
CA MET A 617 26.04 42.80 20.33
C MET A 617 26.92 43.94 19.77
N GLY A 618 26.70 45.18 20.27
CA GLY A 618 27.42 46.36 19.82
C GLY A 618 26.90 47.03 18.54
N ILE A 619 25.94 46.43 17.84
CA ILE A 619 25.35 46.92 16.58
C ILE A 619 24.00 47.59 16.89
N PRO A 620 23.70 48.78 16.39
CA PRO A 620 22.39 49.41 16.55
C PRO A 620 21.35 48.72 15.65
N SER A 621 20.27 48.23 16.23
CA SER A 621 19.08 47.71 15.51
C SER A 621 18.03 48.81 15.48
N CYS A 622 17.61 49.23 14.29
CA CYS A 622 16.74 50.39 14.07
C CYS A 622 15.35 49.93 13.57
N GLY A 623 14.62 49.21 14.40
CA GLY A 623 13.31 48.64 14.10
C GLY A 623 13.24 47.17 14.47
N MET A 624 12.14 46.52 14.07
CA MET A 624 11.91 45.07 14.32
C MET A 624 11.20 44.43 13.13
N LEU A 625 11.69 43.29 12.66
CA LEU A 625 10.98 42.41 11.70
C LEU A 625 9.84 41.69 12.42
N ILE A 626 8.72 41.55 11.75
CA ILE A 626 7.52 40.93 12.32
C ILE A 626 7.46 39.46 11.91
N SER A 627 7.25 38.60 12.89
CA SER A 627 7.15 37.15 12.71
C SER A 627 5.91 36.60 13.42
N ALA A 628 5.32 35.58 12.86
CA ALA A 628 4.29 34.75 13.51
C ALA A 628 4.99 33.62 14.29
N VAL A 629 4.60 33.44 15.55
CA VAL A 629 5.15 32.38 16.42
C VAL A 629 4.03 31.49 16.92
N HIS A 630 4.28 30.19 16.89
CA HIS A 630 3.39 29.17 17.47
C HIS A 630 4.25 28.01 17.98
N LYS A 631 3.64 27.09 18.74
CA LYS A 631 4.31 25.85 19.13
C LYS A 631 3.64 24.66 18.47
N GLU A 632 4.46 23.75 17.97
CA GLU A 632 4.05 22.43 17.49
C GLU A 632 4.73 21.37 18.36
N LYS A 633 3.95 20.53 19.03
CA LYS A 633 4.49 19.47 19.93
C LYS A 633 5.44 20.01 21.00
N GLY A 634 5.18 21.22 21.51
CA GLY A 634 6.01 21.88 22.50
C GLY A 634 7.26 22.59 21.96
N GLU A 635 7.57 22.46 20.67
CA GLU A 635 8.66 23.20 20.00
C GLU A 635 8.15 24.51 19.40
N GLU A 636 8.88 25.58 19.61
CA GLU A 636 8.58 26.87 19.01
C GLU A 636 8.90 26.88 17.52
N LYS A 637 7.94 27.32 16.72
CA LYS A 637 8.06 27.56 15.27
C LYS A 637 7.85 29.05 15.02
N LEU A 638 8.74 29.62 14.22
CA LEU A 638 8.70 31.04 13.87
C LEU A 638 8.67 31.20 12.35
N HIS A 639 7.74 32.00 11.87
CA HIS A 639 7.59 32.35 10.46
C HIS A 639 7.74 33.88 10.29
N LEU A 640 8.80 34.31 9.60
CA LEU A 640 8.95 35.72 9.22
C LEU A 640 7.80 36.09 8.25
N LEU A 641 7.12 37.20 8.51
CA LEU A 641 6.06 37.68 7.62
C LEU A 641 6.68 38.23 6.33
N LEU A 642 6.65 37.43 5.29
CA LEU A 642 7.09 37.80 3.95
C LEU A 642 5.89 38.27 3.12
N LEU A 643 6.11 39.28 2.31
CA LEU A 643 5.14 39.85 1.37
C LEU A 643 5.52 39.47 -0.06
N ASP A 644 4.61 39.74 -0.99
CA ASP A 644 4.90 39.63 -2.41
C ASP A 644 6.05 40.59 -2.77
N ASP A 645 7.07 40.10 -3.44
CA ASP A 645 8.25 40.85 -3.83
C ASP A 645 7.95 41.98 -4.85
N ALA A 646 6.75 42.01 -5.42
CA ALA A 646 6.25 43.12 -6.24
C ALA A 646 5.90 44.38 -5.40
N ILE A 647 5.71 44.25 -4.08
CA ILE A 647 5.40 45.37 -3.19
C ILE A 647 6.65 46.24 -3.04
N PRO A 648 6.55 47.57 -3.32
CA PRO A 648 7.71 48.45 -3.25
C PRO A 648 8.18 48.65 -1.80
N ALA A 649 9.49 48.78 -1.64
CA ALA A 649 10.09 49.14 -0.35
C ALA A 649 9.54 50.48 0.15
N GLY A 650 9.25 50.57 1.45
CA GLY A 650 8.65 51.75 2.09
C GLY A 650 7.12 51.82 2.01
N ALA A 651 6.45 50.88 1.33
CA ALA A 651 4.98 50.83 1.33
C ALA A 651 4.45 50.67 2.75
N LYS A 652 3.56 51.57 3.17
CA LYS A 652 2.97 51.55 4.53
C LYS A 652 1.89 50.49 4.58
N LEU A 653 1.89 49.72 5.67
CA LEU A 653 0.82 48.78 5.99
C LEU A 653 -0.21 49.51 6.88
N CYS A 654 -1.50 49.36 6.52
CA CYS A 654 -2.63 50.01 7.20
C CYS A 654 -3.57 48.95 7.77
#